data_e19daae48997ba71286ac0fd88bcb94b
#
_entry.id   e19daae48997ba71286ac0fd88bcb94b
#
_cell.length_a   1.000
_cell.length_b   1.000
_cell.length_c   1.000
_cell.angle_alpha   90.00
_cell.angle_beta   90.00
_cell.angle_gamma   90.00
#
_symmetry.space_group_name_H-M   'P 1'
#
loop_
_entity.id
_entity.type
_entity.pdbx_description
1 polymer ?
#
loop_
_entity_poly.entity_id
_entity_poly.type
_entity_poly.pdbx_seq_one_letter_code
_entity_poly.pdbx_strand_id
1 'polypeptide(L)'
;MKRIALLIALFLTAVFTVSAQKVTVSAEGQPAAAVFRTLIEQTGKNFVYSSDILEGVNVTVKVTNRPLKKVLAEMFEGTGIEFKIKGNDVMLKRSPKPQTAKPVAPRPMLETLTFELDTNATLLQEVVVVSRLEQPAVATSEIGAKKITADEVRSTPVLFGEADVIKALQMQPGVVEGTEGMAGMHVHGGEGDQNLYMLDNVPMYQVNHFAGLFSAFNTDIIRYIDFFKSSMPAKYDGRLSSFMDVRLQNGSFDGHHGSLRLGLTSGAFNFSGPIGKKTTYVVGLRRSWYDVLTVPMLALINSKEDEKIRFQYYFMDLNAKVTHRFSSRATAFASVYFGDDMLKTGSKDNLYDGYDGSTEDDRYDFHWGNLVAQAGLNYRINPQMSAEFTAAYTRFFSDMRHRDTYRAKTDDGKPLTTEERMRTDNNINDWIFRGDFDWQPMDGSRVRFGANYVRHSFLPARTSRLSVTETSRIETRDSTWAYGANELNAYIEDDWRISDRFSANAGIHASLFCIDGKAKHGISPRLSMSYRPNENFAVKAAYSRATQYVHQLSQTYLALPTDQWIPITGKFKPQTSDKIAIGGYWESGNKVWAASVEGYYKWMRHLLDYRDEYYLKPPLEMWNARLTQGSGTAKGIDLKVEKVYGKLTGHISYSLAWADRKFADKNGGQPFPARFDNRHTINVLLNWTVSDRVQLNAAWTGHSGNRFTLLSQMWEGPDCEAPLRAKVNNYQLPFYHRLDLSCVVKNRRGFWTFSLYNAYCHLNTIAIRRAYKEVRQMTEYGYVGTSVPVFQKVKLLPIIPSISYTWQF
;
A
#
# COMPACT_ATOMS: atom_id res chain seq x y z
N MET A 1 -21.56 12.34 24.88
CA MET A 1 -22.17 11.59 23.77
C MET A 1 -23.38 12.28 23.12
N LYS A 2 -24.41 12.78 23.88
CA LYS A 2 -25.57 13.47 23.28
C LYS A 2 -25.24 14.76 22.49
N ARG A 3 -24.20 15.53 22.89
CA ARG A 3 -23.77 16.76 22.17
C ARG A 3 -22.99 16.46 20.87
N ILE A 4 -22.32 15.33 20.78
CA ILE A 4 -21.61 14.89 19.56
C ILE A 4 -22.59 14.35 18.53
N ALA A 5 -23.63 13.63 18.98
CA ALA A 5 -24.72 13.19 18.10
C ALA A 5 -25.52 14.37 17.52
N LEU A 6 -25.68 15.47 18.29
CA LEU A 6 -26.35 16.70 17.82
C LEU A 6 -25.49 17.44 16.77
N LEU A 7 -24.15 17.46 16.93
CA LEU A 7 -23.25 18.04 15.93
C LEU A 7 -23.21 17.24 14.64
N ILE A 8 -23.29 15.91 14.72
CA ILE A 8 -23.37 15.04 13.53
C ILE A 8 -24.73 15.20 12.85
N ALA A 9 -25.81 15.33 13.60
CA ALA A 9 -27.17 15.62 13.06
C ALA A 9 -27.23 17.00 12.43
N LEU A 10 -26.64 18.03 13.02
CA LEU A 10 -26.52 19.38 12.44
C LEU A 10 -25.66 19.39 11.17
N PHE A 11 -24.60 18.59 11.11
CA PHE A 11 -23.74 18.45 9.94
C PHE A 11 -24.47 17.75 8.77
N LEU A 12 -25.31 16.76 9.08
CA LEU A 12 -26.14 16.06 8.09
C LEU A 12 -27.31 16.90 7.58
N THR A 13 -27.84 17.85 8.37
CA THR A 13 -28.94 18.72 7.96
C THR A 13 -28.50 19.96 7.15
N ALA A 14 -27.23 20.36 7.23
CA ALA A 14 -26.69 21.50 6.48
C ALA A 14 -26.42 21.22 4.99
N VAL A 15 -26.53 19.95 4.54
CA VAL A 15 -26.21 19.52 3.18
C VAL A 15 -27.41 19.47 2.24
N PHE A 16 -28.65 19.71 2.71
CA PHE A 16 -29.86 19.55 1.91
C PHE A 16 -30.61 20.89 1.63
N THR A 17 -29.99 21.75 0.80
CA THR A 17 -30.78 22.72 0.00
C THR A 17 -30.08 23.03 -1.32
N VAL A 18 -30.08 22.08 -2.26
CA VAL A 18 -29.92 22.42 -3.68
C VAL A 18 -31.31 22.57 -4.29
N SER A 19 -31.76 23.79 -4.33
CA SER A 19 -32.99 24.19 -5.06
C SER A 19 -32.74 23.99 -6.57
N ALA A 20 -33.43 23.04 -7.19
CA ALA A 20 -33.43 22.91 -8.64
C ALA A 20 -34.04 24.17 -9.24
N GLN A 21 -33.29 24.96 -10.02
CA GLN A 21 -33.82 26.16 -10.70
C GLN A 21 -34.98 25.76 -11.61
N LYS A 22 -36.12 26.34 -11.35
CA LYS A 22 -37.37 26.13 -12.11
C LYS A 22 -37.56 27.31 -13.07
N VAL A 23 -38.01 27.02 -14.28
CA VAL A 23 -38.23 28.02 -15.33
C VAL A 23 -39.65 27.94 -15.90
N THR A 24 -40.15 29.10 -16.41
CA THR A 24 -41.40 29.21 -17.08
C THR A 24 -41.15 29.74 -18.47
N VAL A 25 -41.54 29.00 -19.50
CA VAL A 25 -41.33 29.35 -20.92
C VAL A 25 -42.57 29.00 -21.73
N SER A 26 -42.97 29.91 -22.62
CA SER A 26 -44.01 29.70 -23.62
C SER A 26 -43.47 30.17 -24.95
N ALA A 27 -43.20 29.23 -25.84
CA ALA A 27 -42.76 29.50 -27.21
C ALA A 27 -43.46 28.54 -28.18
N GLU A 28 -43.95 29.02 -29.27
CA GLU A 28 -44.62 28.25 -30.31
C GLU A 28 -43.97 28.56 -31.66
N GLY A 29 -43.28 27.51 -32.22
CA GLY A 29 -42.59 27.66 -33.50
C GLY A 29 -41.48 28.69 -33.55
N GLN A 30 -40.90 29.10 -32.40
CA GLN A 30 -39.85 30.14 -32.34
C GLN A 30 -38.47 29.55 -32.53
N PRO A 31 -37.52 30.33 -33.13
CA PRO A 31 -36.13 29.91 -33.20
C PRO A 31 -35.58 29.60 -31.79
N ALA A 32 -34.89 28.42 -31.65
CA ALA A 32 -34.38 27.99 -30.36
C ALA A 32 -33.47 29.02 -29.69
N ALA A 33 -32.69 29.79 -30.47
CA ALA A 33 -31.82 30.84 -29.98
C ALA A 33 -32.59 32.03 -29.33
N ALA A 34 -33.82 32.28 -29.76
CA ALA A 34 -34.68 33.32 -29.15
C ALA A 34 -35.20 32.89 -27.76
N VAL A 35 -35.50 31.59 -27.62
CA VAL A 35 -35.98 31.02 -26.36
C VAL A 35 -34.87 30.97 -25.30
N PHE A 36 -33.60 30.86 -25.74
CA PHE A 36 -32.45 30.87 -24.80
C PHE A 36 -32.32 32.19 -24.04
N ARG A 37 -32.67 33.34 -24.65
CA ARG A 37 -32.64 34.62 -23.93
C ARG A 37 -33.50 34.57 -22.69
N THR A 38 -34.71 34.06 -22.79
CA THR A 38 -35.65 33.92 -21.68
C THR A 38 -35.11 32.92 -20.62
N LEU A 39 -34.46 31.82 -21.06
CA LEU A 39 -33.88 30.85 -20.15
C LEU A 39 -32.61 31.40 -19.45
N ILE A 40 -31.81 32.22 -20.16
CA ILE A 40 -30.64 32.88 -19.59
C ILE A 40 -31.07 33.87 -18.49
N GLU A 41 -32.06 34.69 -18.76
CA GLU A 41 -32.60 35.68 -17.81
C GLU A 41 -33.15 35.03 -16.55
N GLN A 42 -33.80 33.86 -16.64
CA GLN A 42 -34.40 33.18 -15.51
C GLN A 42 -33.42 32.33 -14.72
N THR A 43 -32.33 31.84 -15.34
CA THR A 43 -31.42 30.86 -14.73
C THR A 43 -29.98 31.35 -14.55
N GLY A 44 -29.59 32.44 -15.22
CA GLY A 44 -28.23 32.92 -15.25
C GLY A 44 -27.23 31.97 -15.90
N LYS A 45 -27.71 30.96 -16.65
CA LYS A 45 -26.83 29.96 -17.28
C LYS A 45 -26.46 30.37 -18.69
N ASN A 46 -25.22 30.07 -19.10
CA ASN A 46 -24.71 30.34 -20.44
C ASN A 46 -25.03 29.16 -21.35
N PHE A 47 -25.49 29.43 -22.56
CA PHE A 47 -25.68 28.44 -23.62
C PHE A 47 -24.52 28.48 -24.59
N VAL A 48 -23.77 27.36 -24.67
CA VAL A 48 -22.57 27.21 -25.49
C VAL A 48 -22.88 26.25 -26.64
N TYR A 49 -22.86 26.74 -27.85
CA TYR A 49 -23.14 26.00 -29.08
C TYR A 49 -22.43 26.62 -30.30
N SER A 50 -22.19 25.82 -31.32
CA SER A 50 -21.75 26.31 -32.62
C SER A 50 -22.99 26.78 -33.39
N SER A 51 -22.87 27.88 -34.12
CA SER A 51 -24.01 28.54 -34.83
C SER A 51 -24.77 27.59 -35.78
N ASP A 52 -24.09 26.63 -36.36
CA ASP A 52 -24.60 25.63 -37.30
C ASP A 52 -25.51 24.59 -36.63
N ILE A 53 -25.43 24.38 -35.33
CA ILE A 53 -26.27 23.43 -34.57
C ILE A 53 -27.72 23.88 -34.51
N LEU A 54 -27.97 25.16 -34.40
CA LEU A 54 -29.32 25.75 -34.24
C LEU A 54 -29.91 26.31 -35.52
N GLU A 55 -29.17 26.26 -36.64
CA GLU A 55 -29.66 26.78 -37.92
C GLU A 55 -30.89 26.01 -38.40
N GLY A 56 -32.01 26.70 -38.54
CA GLY A 56 -33.30 26.11 -38.91
C GLY A 56 -34.03 25.36 -37.83
N VAL A 57 -33.56 25.39 -36.58
CA VAL A 57 -34.24 24.70 -35.46
C VAL A 57 -35.26 25.62 -34.78
N ASN A 58 -36.55 25.38 -35.05
CA ASN A 58 -37.63 26.00 -34.33
C ASN A 58 -38.18 25.08 -33.24
N VAL A 59 -38.53 25.65 -32.08
CA VAL A 59 -38.99 24.89 -30.94
C VAL A 59 -40.36 25.35 -30.47
N THR A 60 -41.16 24.39 -30.04
CA THR A 60 -42.47 24.62 -29.40
C THR A 60 -42.40 24.05 -28.00
N VAL A 61 -42.51 24.92 -26.98
CA VAL A 61 -42.45 24.53 -25.58
C VAL A 61 -43.36 25.44 -24.74
N LYS A 62 -44.26 24.87 -23.96
CA LYS A 62 -45.12 25.61 -23.05
C LYS A 62 -45.11 24.98 -21.66
N VAL A 63 -44.29 25.54 -20.80
CA VAL A 63 -44.05 25.02 -19.44
C VAL A 63 -44.09 26.11 -18.38
N THR A 64 -44.62 25.77 -17.21
CA THR A 64 -44.68 26.68 -16.07
C THR A 64 -44.03 26.00 -14.86
N ASN A 65 -43.05 26.68 -14.25
CA ASN A 65 -42.38 26.28 -13.00
C ASN A 65 -41.78 24.84 -13.05
N ARG A 66 -41.08 24.48 -14.17
CA ARG A 66 -40.46 23.19 -14.34
C ARG A 66 -38.89 23.28 -14.27
N PRO A 67 -38.21 22.24 -13.81
CA PRO A 67 -36.74 22.19 -13.80
C PRO A 67 -36.13 22.39 -15.20
N LEU A 68 -35.13 23.25 -15.36
CA LEU A 68 -34.50 23.58 -16.62
C LEU A 68 -34.12 22.33 -17.46
N LYS A 69 -33.62 21.28 -16.84
CA LYS A 69 -33.23 20.04 -17.54
C LYS A 69 -34.41 19.37 -18.24
N LYS A 70 -35.65 19.41 -17.65
CA LYS A 70 -36.81 18.84 -18.28
C LYS A 70 -37.33 19.72 -19.42
N VAL A 71 -37.19 21.03 -19.29
CA VAL A 71 -37.59 22.01 -20.32
C VAL A 71 -36.67 21.83 -21.56
N LEU A 72 -35.39 21.71 -21.39
CA LEU A 72 -34.45 21.48 -22.48
C LEU A 72 -34.64 20.12 -23.16
N ALA A 73 -35.01 19.08 -22.42
CA ALA A 73 -35.31 17.78 -23.00
C ALA A 73 -36.56 17.83 -23.89
N GLU A 74 -37.61 18.47 -23.42
CA GLU A 74 -38.88 18.70 -24.18
C GLU A 74 -38.66 19.61 -25.40
N MET A 75 -37.83 20.64 -25.25
CA MET A 75 -37.51 21.60 -26.29
C MET A 75 -36.71 21.01 -27.46
N PHE A 76 -35.84 20.02 -27.20
CA PHE A 76 -35.00 19.36 -28.20
C PHE A 76 -35.47 17.97 -28.60
N GLU A 77 -36.61 17.52 -28.13
CA GLU A 77 -37.18 16.24 -28.51
C GLU A 77 -37.45 16.19 -30.04
N GLY A 78 -36.90 15.16 -30.70
CA GLY A 78 -37.01 15.00 -32.15
C GLY A 78 -36.10 15.88 -33.00
N THR A 79 -35.34 16.83 -32.43
CA THR A 79 -34.47 17.73 -33.22
C THR A 79 -33.05 17.14 -33.50
N GLY A 80 -32.71 16.04 -32.86
CA GLY A 80 -31.37 15.44 -32.94
C GLY A 80 -30.28 16.27 -32.25
N ILE A 81 -30.68 17.18 -31.33
CA ILE A 81 -29.76 17.96 -30.51
C ILE A 81 -29.75 17.39 -29.11
N GLU A 82 -28.54 17.03 -28.65
CA GLU A 82 -28.27 16.64 -27.28
C GLU A 82 -27.74 17.82 -26.48
N PHE A 83 -28.12 17.91 -25.22
CA PHE A 83 -27.60 18.94 -24.31
C PHE A 83 -26.98 18.36 -23.06
N LYS A 84 -25.95 19.06 -22.55
CA LYS A 84 -25.28 18.71 -21.28
C LYS A 84 -25.14 19.97 -20.44
N ILE A 85 -25.68 19.93 -19.20
CA ILE A 85 -25.53 21.03 -18.25
C ILE A 85 -24.32 20.73 -17.39
N LYS A 86 -23.31 21.62 -17.41
CA LYS A 86 -22.09 21.51 -16.61
C LYS A 86 -21.84 22.85 -15.88
N GLY A 87 -22.09 22.86 -14.57
CA GLY A 87 -21.97 24.08 -13.78
C GLY A 87 -22.95 25.18 -14.26
N ASN A 88 -22.43 26.33 -14.68
CA ASN A 88 -23.22 27.44 -15.22
C ASN A 88 -23.45 27.38 -16.74
N ASP A 89 -22.89 26.38 -17.44
CA ASP A 89 -22.98 26.28 -18.89
C ASP A 89 -23.89 25.14 -19.34
N VAL A 90 -24.64 25.38 -20.38
CA VAL A 90 -25.48 24.44 -21.12
C VAL A 90 -24.84 24.24 -22.50
N MET A 91 -24.20 23.11 -22.72
CA MET A 91 -23.55 22.80 -23.99
C MET A 91 -24.49 21.99 -24.87
N LEU A 92 -24.59 22.36 -26.14
CA LEU A 92 -25.40 21.69 -27.16
C LEU A 92 -24.48 20.98 -28.17
N LYS A 93 -24.92 19.78 -28.62
CA LYS A 93 -24.22 19.00 -29.62
C LYS A 93 -25.26 18.32 -30.54
N ARG A 94 -24.99 18.22 -31.85
CA ARG A 94 -25.82 17.45 -32.77
C ARG A 94 -25.50 15.97 -32.62
N SER A 95 -26.54 15.14 -32.43
CA SER A 95 -26.41 13.68 -32.41
C SER A 95 -26.25 13.18 -33.86
N PRO A 96 -25.33 12.25 -34.16
CA PRO A 96 -25.23 11.69 -35.52
C PRO A 96 -26.52 10.91 -35.83
N LYS A 97 -27.12 11.14 -37.00
CA LYS A 97 -28.30 10.40 -37.51
C LYS A 97 -28.03 8.90 -37.52
N PRO A 98 -28.96 8.04 -37.04
CA PRO A 98 -28.79 6.59 -37.19
C PRO A 98 -28.78 6.21 -38.66
N GLN A 99 -27.68 5.69 -39.16
CA GLN A 99 -27.60 5.01 -40.45
C GLN A 99 -28.21 3.61 -40.31
N THR A 100 -29.18 3.30 -41.14
CA THR A 100 -29.78 1.96 -41.32
C THR A 100 -28.67 0.93 -41.56
N ALA A 101 -28.61 -0.09 -40.74
CA ALA A 101 -27.63 -1.15 -40.73
C ALA A 101 -27.69 -1.98 -42.05
N LYS A 102 -26.58 -2.02 -42.76
CA LYS A 102 -26.23 -3.12 -43.69
C LYS A 102 -25.51 -4.21 -42.91
N PRO A 103 -25.62 -5.50 -43.30
CA PRO A 103 -25.03 -6.60 -42.54
C PRO A 103 -23.51 -6.45 -42.50
N VAL A 104 -22.95 -6.40 -41.31
CA VAL A 104 -21.51 -6.25 -41.06
C VAL A 104 -20.87 -7.63 -41.11
N ALA A 105 -19.89 -7.78 -42.02
CA ALA A 105 -18.91 -8.86 -41.97
C ALA A 105 -18.11 -8.79 -40.66
N PRO A 106 -17.62 -9.92 -40.13
CA PRO A 106 -16.93 -9.94 -38.80
C PRO A 106 -15.69 -9.07 -38.88
N ARG A 107 -15.64 -8.05 -38.04
CA ARG A 107 -14.45 -7.21 -37.85
C ARG A 107 -13.39 -7.96 -37.07
N PRO A 108 -12.11 -7.88 -37.43
CA PRO A 108 -11.03 -8.43 -36.63
C PRO A 108 -10.91 -7.61 -35.35
N MET A 109 -10.99 -8.28 -34.22
CA MET A 109 -10.70 -7.70 -32.91
C MET A 109 -9.19 -7.62 -32.76
N LEU A 110 -8.69 -6.45 -32.97
CA LEU A 110 -7.55 -5.77 -32.34
C LEU A 110 -7.35 -4.49 -33.18
N GLU A 111 -8.16 -3.49 -32.87
CA GLU A 111 -7.72 -2.16 -33.26
C GLU A 111 -6.49 -1.85 -32.41
N THR A 112 -5.30 -2.09 -32.99
CA THR A 112 -4.20 -1.16 -32.80
C THR A 112 -4.82 0.21 -32.83
N LEU A 113 -4.69 1.01 -31.79
CA LEU A 113 -5.02 2.44 -31.82
C LEU A 113 -4.15 3.07 -32.91
N THR A 114 -4.58 2.96 -34.18
CA THR A 114 -4.15 3.82 -35.25
C THR A 114 -4.87 5.14 -34.98
N PHE A 115 -4.19 6.03 -34.25
CA PHE A 115 -4.53 7.44 -34.29
C PHE A 115 -4.39 7.86 -35.76
N GLU A 116 -5.47 8.28 -36.38
CA GLU A 116 -5.39 9.04 -37.62
C GLU A 116 -4.53 10.27 -37.28
N LEU A 117 -3.37 10.32 -37.92
CA LEU A 117 -2.44 11.43 -37.85
C LEU A 117 -3.14 12.67 -38.45
N ASP A 118 -3.56 13.58 -37.60
CA ASP A 118 -3.71 14.97 -38.01
C ASP A 118 -2.31 15.44 -38.47
N THR A 119 -2.17 15.66 -39.80
CA THR A 119 -0.90 15.93 -40.45
C THR A 119 -0.22 17.21 -39.99
N ASN A 120 -0.80 17.97 -39.07
CA ASN A 120 -0.25 19.22 -38.50
C ASN A 120 0.09 19.17 -37.01
N ALA A 121 -0.21 18.10 -36.33
CA ALA A 121 0.24 17.90 -34.96
C ALA A 121 1.37 16.86 -34.94
N THR A 122 2.60 17.30 -34.71
CA THR A 122 3.73 16.42 -34.40
C THR A 122 3.51 15.80 -33.01
N LEU A 123 2.51 14.92 -32.89
CA LEU A 123 2.36 14.06 -31.74
C LEU A 123 3.50 13.05 -31.79
N LEU A 124 4.57 13.38 -31.06
CA LEU A 124 5.63 12.44 -30.74
C LEU A 124 4.97 11.28 -29.97
N GLN A 125 4.79 10.13 -30.62
CA GLN A 125 4.37 8.92 -29.96
C GLN A 125 5.39 8.59 -28.87
N GLU A 126 5.01 8.84 -27.64
CA GLU A 126 5.79 8.50 -26.47
C GLU A 126 5.97 7.00 -26.43
N VAL A 127 7.20 6.51 -26.20
CA VAL A 127 7.42 5.14 -25.75
C VAL A 127 6.95 5.09 -24.31
N VAL A 128 5.66 4.96 -24.12
CA VAL A 128 5.05 4.79 -22.80
C VAL A 128 5.17 3.33 -22.47
N VAL A 129 5.80 3.03 -21.35
CA VAL A 129 5.65 1.72 -20.72
C VAL A 129 4.19 1.63 -20.27
N VAL A 130 3.40 0.93 -21.05
CA VAL A 130 1.97 0.74 -20.79
C VAL A 130 1.85 -0.35 -19.75
N SER A 131 0.98 -0.15 -18.75
CA SER A 131 0.69 -1.19 -17.76
C SER A 131 0.20 -2.45 -18.48
N ARG A 132 0.70 -3.60 -18.06
CA ARG A 132 0.20 -4.91 -18.48
C ARG A 132 -1.30 -5.11 -18.19
N LEU A 133 -1.82 -4.41 -17.20
CA LEU A 133 -3.17 -4.56 -16.65
C LEU A 133 -4.14 -3.45 -17.14
N GLU A 134 -3.97 -2.94 -18.34
CA GLU A 134 -4.90 -1.93 -18.89
C GLU A 134 -6.24 -2.51 -19.32
N GLN A 135 -6.27 -3.80 -19.63
CA GLN A 135 -7.48 -4.50 -20.04
C GLN A 135 -8.34 -4.91 -18.83
N PRO A 136 -9.67 -4.98 -18.98
CA PRO A 136 -10.54 -5.53 -17.96
C PRO A 136 -10.13 -6.95 -17.54
N ALA A 137 -10.40 -7.29 -16.27
CA ALA A 137 -10.04 -8.61 -15.74
C ALA A 137 -10.61 -9.78 -16.55
N VAL A 138 -11.72 -9.62 -17.26
CA VAL A 138 -12.29 -10.63 -18.17
C VAL A 138 -11.41 -10.86 -19.39
N ALA A 139 -10.66 -9.85 -19.83
CA ALA A 139 -9.91 -9.91 -21.11
C ALA A 139 -8.46 -10.39 -20.97
N THR A 140 -7.91 -10.43 -19.75
CA THR A 140 -6.53 -10.87 -19.49
C THR A 140 -6.46 -12.36 -19.16
N SER A 141 -5.27 -12.97 -19.23
CA SER A 141 -5.03 -14.36 -18.79
C SER A 141 -4.72 -14.47 -17.30
N GLU A 142 -4.37 -13.37 -16.64
CA GLU A 142 -3.94 -13.36 -15.24
C GLU A 142 -5.11 -13.53 -14.26
N ILE A 143 -4.85 -14.24 -13.15
CA ILE A 143 -5.73 -14.40 -12.00
C ILE A 143 -5.19 -13.53 -10.85
N GLY A 144 -6.09 -12.78 -10.18
CA GLY A 144 -5.72 -11.98 -9.02
C GLY A 144 -4.74 -10.86 -9.32
N ALA A 145 -4.73 -10.39 -10.55
CA ALA A 145 -3.96 -9.23 -10.99
C ALA A 145 -4.87 -8.00 -11.05
N LYS A 146 -4.41 -6.88 -10.53
CA LYS A 146 -5.16 -5.62 -10.55
C LYS A 146 -4.24 -4.42 -10.76
N LYS A 147 -4.63 -3.52 -11.66
CA LYS A 147 -4.11 -2.16 -11.76
C LYS A 147 -4.92 -1.25 -10.85
N ILE A 148 -4.25 -0.55 -9.96
CA ILE A 148 -4.86 0.41 -9.04
C ILE A 148 -4.39 1.80 -9.44
N THR A 149 -5.33 2.70 -9.64
CA THR A 149 -5.02 4.09 -9.99
C THR A 149 -4.79 4.94 -8.74
N ALA A 150 -4.08 6.06 -8.91
CA ALA A 150 -3.90 7.03 -7.83
C ALA A 150 -5.23 7.56 -7.28
N ASP A 151 -6.27 7.68 -8.11
CA ASP A 151 -7.61 8.12 -7.69
C ASP A 151 -8.30 7.07 -6.82
N GLU A 152 -8.15 5.78 -7.13
CA GLU A 152 -8.65 4.70 -6.29
C GLU A 152 -7.98 4.70 -4.90
N VAL A 153 -6.66 4.95 -4.84
CA VAL A 153 -5.93 5.09 -3.57
C VAL A 153 -6.44 6.30 -2.78
N ARG A 154 -6.61 7.47 -3.43
CA ARG A 154 -7.09 8.69 -2.76
C ARG A 154 -8.53 8.59 -2.27
N SER A 155 -9.35 7.78 -2.90
CA SER A 155 -10.75 7.57 -2.52
C SER A 155 -10.93 6.58 -1.37
N THR A 156 -9.89 5.88 -0.94
CA THR A 156 -9.92 4.98 0.20
C THR A 156 -9.72 5.78 1.50
N PRO A 157 -10.70 5.83 2.42
CA PRO A 157 -10.55 6.48 3.72
C PRO A 157 -9.47 5.80 4.55
N VAL A 158 -8.60 6.60 5.16
CA VAL A 158 -7.46 6.09 5.93
C VAL A 158 -7.17 6.95 7.15
N LEU A 159 -6.27 6.46 8.00
CA LEU A 159 -5.81 7.15 9.19
C LEU A 159 -5.20 8.52 8.84
N PHE A 160 -5.56 9.54 9.61
CA PHE A 160 -5.16 10.95 9.44
C PHE A 160 -5.49 11.58 8.09
N GLY A 161 -6.34 10.94 7.26
CA GLY A 161 -6.76 11.48 5.96
C GLY A 161 -5.63 11.54 4.91
N GLU A 162 -4.55 10.79 5.11
CA GLU A 162 -3.45 10.69 4.17
C GLU A 162 -3.62 9.43 3.32
N ALA A 163 -3.82 9.60 2.00
CA ALA A 163 -3.99 8.48 1.08
C ALA A 163 -2.79 7.51 1.13
N ASP A 164 -3.06 6.21 1.23
CA ASP A 164 -2.05 5.19 1.48
C ASP A 164 -2.22 3.99 0.54
N VAL A 165 -1.15 3.67 -0.18
CA VAL A 165 -1.11 2.58 -1.16
C VAL A 165 -1.35 1.22 -0.52
N ILE A 166 -0.69 0.93 0.60
CA ILE A 166 -0.80 -0.37 1.27
C ILE A 166 -2.20 -0.56 1.84
N LYS A 167 -2.79 0.51 2.42
CA LYS A 167 -4.16 0.47 2.95
C LYS A 167 -5.20 0.25 1.83
N ALA A 168 -5.01 0.85 0.65
CA ALA A 168 -5.87 0.60 -0.50
C ALA A 168 -5.78 -0.86 -0.99
N LEU A 169 -4.58 -1.47 -0.94
CA LEU A 169 -4.37 -2.87 -1.26
C LEU A 169 -4.99 -3.81 -0.23
N GLN A 170 -4.98 -3.46 1.05
CA GLN A 170 -5.60 -4.24 2.12
C GLN A 170 -7.13 -4.37 1.96
N MET A 171 -7.77 -3.48 1.17
CA MET A 171 -9.20 -3.61 0.81
C MET A 171 -9.45 -4.67 -0.27
N GLN A 172 -8.42 -5.21 -0.93
CA GLN A 172 -8.58 -6.25 -1.96
C GLN A 172 -8.78 -7.64 -1.32
N PRO A 173 -9.57 -8.52 -1.97
CA PRO A 173 -9.76 -9.89 -1.45
C PRO A 173 -8.45 -10.67 -1.44
N GLY A 174 -8.26 -11.52 -0.42
CA GLY A 174 -7.03 -12.32 -0.23
C GLY A 174 -5.86 -11.55 0.34
N VAL A 175 -6.04 -10.26 0.67
CA VAL A 175 -5.07 -9.41 1.35
C VAL A 175 -5.55 -9.13 2.76
N VAL A 176 -4.72 -9.43 3.74
CA VAL A 176 -5.04 -9.24 5.16
C VAL A 176 -4.13 -8.16 5.74
N GLU A 177 -4.71 -7.27 6.53
CA GLU A 177 -3.98 -6.32 7.36
C GLU A 177 -3.21 -7.10 8.45
N GLY A 178 -1.99 -6.68 8.77
CA GLY A 178 -1.24 -7.27 9.87
C GLY A 178 -1.84 -6.96 11.23
N THR A 179 -1.14 -6.18 12.04
CA THR A 179 -1.66 -5.63 13.29
C THR A 179 -2.25 -4.24 13.02
N GLU A 180 -3.38 -3.91 13.61
CA GLU A 180 -4.05 -2.61 13.44
C GLU A 180 -3.08 -1.43 13.58
N GLY A 181 -3.13 -0.53 12.61
CA GLY A 181 -2.24 0.64 12.58
C GLY A 181 -0.78 0.34 12.32
N MET A 182 -0.43 -0.92 12.02
CA MET A 182 0.93 -1.33 11.66
C MET A 182 0.97 -1.73 10.19
N ALA A 183 2.13 -1.58 9.57
CA ALA A 183 2.31 -2.08 8.24
C ALA A 183 2.49 -3.58 8.28
N GLY A 184 1.78 -4.18 7.47
CA GLY A 184 1.90 -5.58 7.15
C GLY A 184 0.86 -5.86 6.09
N MET A 185 1.27 -6.45 5.01
CA MET A 185 0.37 -6.99 4.01
C MET A 185 0.64 -8.47 3.93
N HIS A 186 -0.37 -9.27 4.26
CA HIS A 186 -0.30 -10.71 4.22
C HIS A 186 -1.20 -11.19 3.10
N VAL A 187 -0.60 -11.76 2.06
CA VAL A 187 -1.31 -12.17 0.84
C VAL A 187 -1.37 -13.69 0.75
N HIS A 188 -2.58 -14.25 0.68
CA HIS A 188 -2.79 -15.69 0.56
C HIS A 188 -1.94 -16.50 1.57
N GLY A 189 -2.03 -16.12 2.85
CA GLY A 189 -1.33 -16.79 3.95
C GLY A 189 0.19 -16.67 3.93
N GLY A 190 0.75 -15.70 3.22
CA GLY A 190 2.18 -15.39 3.24
C GLY A 190 2.57 -14.43 4.37
N GLU A 191 3.84 -14.43 4.72
CA GLU A 191 4.42 -13.46 5.65
C GLU A 191 4.73 -12.12 4.94
N GLY A 192 4.97 -11.05 5.70
CA GLY A 192 5.21 -9.72 5.16
C GLY A 192 6.39 -9.64 4.19
N ASP A 193 7.49 -10.35 4.48
CA ASP A 193 8.70 -10.42 3.66
C ASP A 193 8.53 -11.24 2.37
N GLN A 194 7.42 -11.98 2.25
CA GLN A 194 7.08 -12.76 1.06
C GLN A 194 6.36 -11.95 -0.01
N ASN A 195 6.18 -10.64 0.18
CA ASN A 195 5.70 -9.71 -0.83
C ASN A 195 6.86 -8.89 -1.39
N LEU A 196 6.92 -8.73 -2.71
CA LEU A 196 7.88 -7.84 -3.37
C LEU A 196 7.24 -6.47 -3.58
N TYR A 197 7.85 -5.48 -2.99
CA TYR A 197 7.48 -4.08 -3.18
C TYR A 197 8.51 -3.41 -4.09
N MET A 198 8.04 -2.73 -5.13
CA MET A 198 8.91 -2.06 -6.09
C MET A 198 8.48 -0.63 -6.34
N LEU A 199 9.45 0.23 -6.60
CA LEU A 199 9.26 1.59 -7.07
C LEU A 199 9.91 1.72 -8.45
N ASP A 200 9.11 1.98 -9.49
CA ASP A 200 9.58 2.00 -10.88
C ASP A 200 10.46 0.78 -11.21
N ASN A 201 9.99 -0.44 -10.85
CA ASN A 201 10.66 -1.72 -11.13
C ASN A 201 11.93 -2.02 -10.31
N VAL A 202 12.23 -1.23 -9.26
CA VAL A 202 13.38 -1.45 -8.34
C VAL A 202 12.86 -1.84 -6.95
N PRO A 203 13.36 -2.92 -6.34
CA PRO A 203 12.96 -3.37 -5.01
C PRO A 203 13.17 -2.33 -3.92
N MET A 204 12.19 -2.21 -3.01
CA MET A 204 12.25 -1.47 -1.75
C MET A 204 12.09 -2.44 -0.58
N TYR A 205 12.93 -2.32 0.44
CA TYR A 205 12.94 -3.25 1.56
C TYR A 205 12.00 -2.85 2.70
N GLN A 206 12.01 -1.57 3.08
CA GLN A 206 11.09 -1.04 4.09
C GLN A 206 10.13 -0.06 3.44
N VAL A 207 8.86 -0.43 3.39
CA VAL A 207 7.84 0.35 2.67
C VAL A 207 6.92 1.12 3.60
N ASN A 208 7.38 1.36 4.83
CA ASN A 208 6.54 1.88 5.89
C ASN A 208 7.25 2.89 6.77
N HIS A 209 6.50 3.91 7.20
CA HIS A 209 6.87 4.86 8.24
C HIS A 209 6.12 4.59 9.54
N PHE A 210 6.69 5.00 10.66
CA PHE A 210 6.10 4.93 11.99
C PHE A 210 5.52 3.54 12.31
N ALA A 211 6.39 2.53 12.22
CA ALA A 211 6.02 1.12 12.46
C ALA A 211 4.80 0.66 11.62
N GLY A 212 4.51 1.36 10.52
CA GLY A 212 3.47 0.97 9.57
C GLY A 212 2.19 1.76 9.58
N LEU A 213 2.12 2.84 10.32
CA LEU A 213 0.96 3.73 10.24
C LEU A 213 0.82 4.38 8.86
N PHE A 214 1.93 4.59 8.15
CA PHE A 214 1.95 5.19 6.81
C PHE A 214 2.83 4.37 5.86
N SER A 215 2.47 4.34 4.59
CA SER A 215 3.36 3.79 3.56
C SER A 215 4.40 4.81 3.11
N ALA A 216 5.53 4.29 2.62
CA ALA A 216 6.62 5.07 2.06
C ALA A 216 6.30 5.68 0.68
N PHE A 217 5.13 5.40 0.13
CA PHE A 217 4.74 5.82 -1.22
C PHE A 217 3.96 7.14 -1.17
N ASN A 218 4.51 8.20 -1.77
CA ASN A 218 3.80 9.47 -1.95
C ASN A 218 2.76 9.34 -3.08
N THR A 219 1.49 9.23 -2.71
CA THR A 219 0.37 8.99 -3.62
C THR A 219 0.12 10.11 -4.64
N ASP A 220 0.60 11.33 -4.36
CA ASP A 220 0.36 12.49 -5.22
C ASP A 220 1.18 12.46 -6.52
N ILE A 221 2.29 11.70 -6.54
CA ILE A 221 3.18 11.53 -7.69
C ILE A 221 3.10 10.13 -8.32
N ILE A 222 2.24 9.27 -7.82
CA ILE A 222 2.01 7.94 -8.38
C ILE A 222 1.16 8.06 -9.65
N ARG A 223 1.51 7.29 -10.68
CA ARG A 223 0.73 7.13 -11.89
C ARG A 223 -0.26 5.97 -11.75
N TYR A 224 0.23 4.78 -11.40
CA TYR A 224 -0.54 3.57 -11.12
C TYR A 224 0.29 2.55 -10.34
N ILE A 225 -0.38 1.51 -9.88
CA ILE A 225 0.22 0.38 -9.17
C ILE A 225 -0.23 -0.90 -9.87
N ASP A 226 0.70 -1.75 -10.26
CA ASP A 226 0.44 -3.11 -10.70
C ASP A 226 0.58 -4.06 -9.52
N PHE A 227 -0.47 -4.79 -9.21
CA PHE A 227 -0.53 -5.75 -8.11
C PHE A 227 -0.89 -7.14 -8.59
N PHE A 228 -0.08 -8.14 -8.20
CA PHE A 228 -0.26 -9.54 -8.56
C PHE A 228 -0.28 -10.40 -7.30
N LYS A 229 -1.37 -11.13 -7.07
CA LYS A 229 -1.52 -12.02 -5.90
C LYS A 229 -1.59 -13.50 -6.23
N SER A 230 -1.96 -13.91 -7.46
CA SER A 230 -2.12 -15.33 -7.84
C SER A 230 -1.33 -15.70 -9.08
N SER A 231 -1.59 -15.05 -10.21
CA SER A 231 -0.80 -15.22 -11.42
C SER A 231 0.33 -14.21 -11.42
N MET A 232 1.55 -14.67 -11.52
CA MET A 232 2.75 -13.84 -11.46
C MET A 232 3.45 -13.86 -12.81
N PRO A 233 3.72 -12.69 -13.45
CA PRO A 233 4.56 -12.63 -14.65
C PRO A 233 5.94 -13.25 -14.42
N ALA A 234 6.52 -13.92 -15.42
CA ALA A 234 7.83 -14.56 -15.29
C ALA A 234 8.96 -13.54 -15.01
N LYS A 235 8.76 -12.28 -15.37
CA LYS A 235 9.66 -11.16 -15.03
C LYS A 235 9.94 -11.04 -13.53
N TYR A 236 8.97 -11.35 -12.65
CA TYR A 236 9.08 -11.14 -11.21
C TYR A 236 9.29 -12.46 -10.47
N ASP A 237 10.33 -12.55 -9.63
CA ASP A 237 10.59 -13.64 -8.70
C ASP A 237 11.24 -13.10 -7.42
N GLY A 238 11.74 -13.96 -6.53
CA GLY A 238 12.42 -13.55 -5.31
C GLY A 238 11.50 -13.38 -4.09
N ARG A 239 10.17 -13.54 -4.24
CA ARG A 239 9.20 -13.51 -3.14
C ARG A 239 8.08 -14.53 -3.37
N LEU A 240 7.50 -15.09 -2.27
CA LEU A 240 6.61 -16.25 -2.34
C LEU A 240 5.12 -15.91 -2.48
N SER A 241 4.68 -14.67 -2.25
CA SER A 241 3.26 -14.35 -2.09
C SER A 241 2.68 -13.41 -3.11
N SER A 242 3.21 -12.20 -3.22
CA SER A 242 2.68 -11.18 -4.13
C SER A 242 3.77 -10.25 -4.67
N PHE A 243 3.43 -9.54 -5.73
CA PHE A 243 4.25 -8.50 -6.34
C PHE A 243 3.46 -7.22 -6.48
N MET A 244 4.06 -6.10 -6.08
CA MET A 244 3.53 -4.77 -6.21
C MET A 244 4.59 -3.88 -6.85
N ASP A 245 4.25 -3.26 -7.99
CA ASP A 245 5.11 -2.29 -8.65
C ASP A 245 4.41 -0.94 -8.72
N VAL A 246 4.94 0.03 -7.98
CA VAL A 246 4.45 1.41 -7.94
C VAL A 246 5.16 2.21 -9.01
N ARG A 247 4.42 2.73 -9.96
CA ARG A 247 4.94 3.53 -11.06
C ARG A 247 4.71 5.01 -10.81
N LEU A 248 5.81 5.77 -10.84
CA LEU A 248 5.78 7.23 -10.72
C LEU A 248 5.35 7.89 -12.03
N GLN A 249 4.82 9.11 -11.90
CA GLN A 249 4.55 9.99 -13.05
C GLN A 249 5.87 10.37 -13.73
N ASN A 250 5.80 10.65 -15.02
CA ASN A 250 6.96 11.11 -15.80
C ASN A 250 7.00 12.64 -15.97
N GLY A 251 6.05 13.37 -15.36
CA GLY A 251 5.82 14.79 -15.61
C GLY A 251 4.97 15.01 -16.87
N SER A 252 4.54 16.26 -17.09
CA SER A 252 3.75 16.65 -18.25
C SER A 252 4.49 17.71 -19.08
N PHE A 253 4.22 17.73 -20.38
CA PHE A 253 4.66 18.82 -21.28
C PHE A 253 3.65 19.97 -21.38
N ASP A 254 2.43 19.81 -20.82
CA ASP A 254 1.33 20.78 -20.91
C ASP A 254 1.53 22.02 -20.04
N GLY A 255 2.52 21.99 -19.15
CA GLY A 255 2.84 23.10 -18.25
C GLY A 255 3.38 22.62 -16.90
N HIS A 256 3.62 23.61 -16.04
CA HIS A 256 4.02 23.34 -14.66
C HIS A 256 2.78 23.17 -13.78
N HIS A 257 2.75 22.11 -12.99
CA HIS A 257 1.67 21.79 -12.08
C HIS A 257 2.23 21.50 -10.71
N GLY A 258 1.60 22.01 -9.69
CA GLY A 258 2.01 21.80 -8.32
C GLY A 258 0.84 21.52 -7.39
N SER A 259 1.15 20.90 -6.27
CA SER A 259 0.23 20.75 -5.15
C SER A 259 0.97 20.94 -3.83
N LEU A 260 0.29 21.59 -2.90
CA LEU A 260 0.72 21.68 -1.50
C LEU A 260 -0.40 21.15 -0.62
N ARG A 261 -0.16 20.04 0.06
CA ARG A 261 -1.07 19.46 1.04
C ARG A 261 -0.57 19.79 2.44
N LEU A 262 -1.48 20.30 3.26
CA LEU A 262 -1.28 20.54 4.68
C LEU A 262 -2.34 19.74 5.45
N GLY A 263 -1.92 18.74 6.20
CA GLY A 263 -2.75 17.94 7.07
C GLY A 263 -2.41 18.16 8.54
N LEU A 264 -3.14 17.49 9.43
CA LEU A 264 -2.95 17.58 10.87
C LEU A 264 -1.56 17.10 11.32
N THR A 265 -1.03 16.05 10.70
CA THR A 265 0.19 15.36 11.13
C THR A 265 1.32 15.37 10.11
N SER A 266 1.02 15.72 8.86
CA SER A 266 1.99 15.73 7.76
C SER A 266 1.65 16.76 6.70
N GLY A 267 2.65 17.11 5.87
CA GLY A 267 2.49 17.90 4.67
C GLY A 267 3.23 17.29 3.50
N ALA A 268 2.76 17.59 2.29
CA ALA A 268 3.39 17.19 1.05
C ALA A 268 3.41 18.34 0.05
N PHE A 269 4.52 18.48 -0.63
CA PHE A 269 4.70 19.40 -1.75
C PHE A 269 5.08 18.60 -2.98
N ASN A 270 4.36 18.78 -4.08
CA ASN A 270 4.63 18.11 -5.34
C ASN A 270 4.67 19.13 -6.46
N PHE A 271 5.63 18.96 -7.35
CA PHE A 271 5.81 19.87 -8.48
C PHE A 271 6.31 19.10 -9.69
N SER A 272 5.73 19.36 -10.84
CA SER A 272 6.08 18.69 -12.09
C SER A 272 5.91 19.62 -13.27
N GLY A 273 6.61 19.34 -14.37
CA GLY A 273 6.48 20.12 -15.58
C GLY A 273 7.59 19.87 -16.59
N PRO A 274 7.63 20.66 -17.67
CA PRO A 274 8.63 20.55 -18.71
C PRO A 274 9.91 21.35 -18.38
N ILE A 275 11.05 20.82 -18.83
CA ILE A 275 12.32 21.55 -18.97
C ILE A 275 12.62 21.60 -20.46
N GLY A 276 12.17 22.66 -21.12
CA GLY A 276 12.22 22.79 -22.56
C GLY A 276 11.26 21.81 -23.26
N LYS A 277 11.58 21.39 -24.49
CA LYS A 277 10.67 20.63 -25.35
C LYS A 277 10.82 19.11 -25.24
N LYS A 278 11.86 18.61 -24.57
CA LYS A 278 12.20 17.18 -24.58
C LYS A 278 12.36 16.57 -23.19
N THR A 279 12.34 17.37 -22.15
CA THR A 279 12.59 16.91 -20.78
C THR A 279 11.41 17.28 -19.90
N THR A 280 11.02 16.36 -19.02
CA THR A 280 10.05 16.60 -17.98
C THR A 280 10.64 16.21 -16.62
N TYR A 281 10.09 16.75 -15.55
CA TYR A 281 10.47 16.40 -14.20
C TYR A 281 9.25 16.26 -13.30
N VAL A 282 9.43 15.50 -12.24
CA VAL A 282 8.52 15.36 -11.10
C VAL A 282 9.34 15.40 -9.83
N VAL A 283 8.92 16.21 -8.87
CA VAL A 283 9.50 16.28 -7.53
C VAL A 283 8.38 16.18 -6.53
N GLY A 284 8.54 15.31 -5.52
CA GLY A 284 7.62 15.15 -4.41
C GLY A 284 8.39 15.16 -3.10
N LEU A 285 7.94 15.99 -2.17
CA LEU A 285 8.44 16.09 -0.80
C LEU A 285 7.30 15.81 0.15
N ARG A 286 7.54 15.00 1.18
CA ARG A 286 6.57 14.74 2.25
C ARG A 286 7.31 14.74 3.59
N ARG A 287 6.72 15.32 4.63
CA ARG A 287 7.23 15.29 6.00
C ARG A 287 6.09 15.27 7.00
N SER A 288 6.24 14.45 8.04
CA SER A 288 5.39 14.56 9.23
C SER A 288 5.99 15.55 10.23
N TRP A 289 5.16 16.10 11.12
CA TRP A 289 5.57 17.04 12.15
C TRP A 289 5.09 16.66 13.55
N TYR A 290 5.13 15.35 13.86
CA TYR A 290 4.85 14.89 15.23
C TYR A 290 5.83 15.49 16.25
N ASP A 291 7.12 15.65 15.86
CA ASP A 291 8.14 16.30 16.66
C ASP A 291 7.75 17.74 17.04
N VAL A 292 7.22 18.51 16.09
CA VAL A 292 6.77 19.88 16.29
C VAL A 292 5.59 19.96 17.27
N LEU A 293 4.71 18.94 17.29
CA LEU A 293 3.55 18.87 18.16
C LEU A 293 3.91 18.31 19.55
N THR A 294 4.72 17.25 19.61
CA THR A 294 5.00 16.54 20.86
C THR A 294 6.01 17.25 21.74
N VAL A 295 7.01 17.93 21.19
CA VAL A 295 8.05 18.62 21.98
C VAL A 295 7.48 19.69 22.91
N PRO A 296 6.66 20.67 22.45
CA PRO A 296 6.08 21.65 23.37
C PRO A 296 5.07 21.05 24.34
N MET A 297 4.30 20.04 23.90
CA MET A 297 3.35 19.35 24.77
C MET A 297 4.07 18.63 25.93
N LEU A 298 5.14 17.89 25.63
CA LEU A 298 5.92 17.19 26.64
C LEU A 298 6.69 18.17 27.53
N ALA A 299 7.13 19.32 27.06
CA ALA A 299 7.74 20.35 27.88
C ALA A 299 6.78 20.84 28.96
N LEU A 300 5.48 21.01 28.64
CA LEU A 300 4.44 21.37 29.59
C LEU A 300 4.15 20.25 30.63
N ILE A 301 4.10 18.99 30.18
CA ILE A 301 3.89 17.82 31.04
C ILE A 301 5.09 17.69 32.01
N ASN A 302 6.30 17.63 31.46
CA ASN A 302 7.54 17.46 32.19
C ASN A 302 7.84 18.57 33.19
N SER A 303 7.19 19.75 33.07
CA SER A 303 7.36 20.83 34.04
C SER A 303 6.72 20.56 35.39
N LYS A 304 5.82 19.56 35.46
CA LYS A 304 5.03 19.21 36.66
C LYS A 304 5.36 17.84 37.22
N GLU A 305 6.15 17.03 36.48
CA GLU A 305 6.45 15.65 36.85
C GLU A 305 7.94 15.51 37.21
N ASP A 306 8.26 14.61 38.12
CA ASP A 306 9.63 14.26 38.50
C ASP A 306 10.29 13.43 37.40
N GLU A 307 9.57 12.45 36.83
CA GLU A 307 9.98 11.72 35.64
C GLU A 307 9.75 12.57 34.40
N LYS A 308 10.81 12.79 33.63
CA LYS A 308 10.76 13.57 32.39
C LYS A 308 10.80 12.67 31.18
N ILE A 309 9.69 12.58 30.46
CA ILE A 309 9.53 11.76 29.26
C ILE A 309 10.04 12.53 28.03
N ARG A 310 10.70 11.80 27.13
CA ARG A 310 11.14 12.28 25.81
C ARG A 310 10.45 11.47 24.75
N PHE A 311 9.87 12.17 23.77
CA PHE A 311 9.34 11.54 22.57
C PHE A 311 9.38 12.56 21.44
N GLN A 312 10.13 12.25 20.39
CA GLN A 312 10.20 13.01 19.15
C GLN A 312 10.16 12.03 18.01
N TYR A 313 9.28 12.26 17.05
CA TYR A 313 9.20 11.45 15.86
C TYR A 313 8.91 12.32 14.65
N TYR A 314 9.59 12.05 13.56
CA TYR A 314 9.20 12.48 12.22
C TYR A 314 9.59 11.44 11.19
N PHE A 315 8.93 11.49 10.05
CA PHE A 315 9.39 10.88 8.81
C PHE A 315 9.44 11.93 7.70
N MET A 316 10.27 11.67 6.69
CA MET A 316 10.33 12.46 5.47
C MET A 316 10.60 11.59 4.26
N ASP A 317 10.05 12.01 3.11
CA ASP A 317 10.27 11.41 1.80
C ASP A 317 10.65 12.48 0.79
N LEU A 318 11.64 12.16 -0.01
CA LEU A 318 11.99 12.87 -1.22
C LEU A 318 11.82 11.90 -2.40
N ASN A 319 11.09 12.33 -3.41
CA ASN A 319 11.03 11.68 -4.71
C ASN A 319 11.42 12.71 -5.77
N ALA A 320 12.28 12.34 -6.68
CA ALA A 320 12.57 13.16 -7.85
C ALA A 320 12.78 12.24 -9.06
N LYS A 321 12.19 12.62 -10.21
CA LYS A 321 12.34 11.90 -11.47
C LYS A 321 12.46 12.91 -12.60
N VAL A 322 13.43 12.69 -13.47
CA VAL A 322 13.62 13.42 -14.71
C VAL A 322 13.51 12.44 -15.85
N THR A 323 12.74 12.80 -16.86
CA THR A 323 12.55 11.99 -18.08
C THR A 323 12.97 12.84 -19.28
N HIS A 324 13.87 12.31 -20.10
CA HIS A 324 14.36 12.97 -21.30
C HIS A 324 14.08 12.17 -22.54
N ARG A 325 13.48 12.79 -23.53
CA ARG A 325 13.16 12.19 -24.83
C ARG A 325 14.23 12.57 -25.85
N PHE A 326 15.17 11.66 -26.12
CA PHE A 326 16.20 11.88 -27.13
C PHE A 326 15.62 11.89 -28.56
N SER A 327 14.74 10.94 -28.84
CA SER A 327 14.06 10.77 -30.11
C SER A 327 12.71 10.07 -29.91
N SER A 328 11.95 9.84 -30.98
CA SER A 328 10.72 9.01 -30.97
C SER A 328 10.99 7.54 -30.58
N ARG A 329 12.26 7.10 -30.63
CA ARG A 329 12.66 5.73 -30.31
C ARG A 329 13.35 5.57 -28.97
N ALA A 330 13.86 6.67 -28.38
CA ALA A 330 14.71 6.61 -27.20
C ALA A 330 14.25 7.62 -26.15
N THR A 331 13.89 7.12 -24.96
CA THR A 331 13.54 7.91 -23.79
C THR A 331 14.35 7.40 -22.59
N ALA A 332 15.12 8.27 -21.95
CA ALA A 332 15.81 7.93 -20.71
C ALA A 332 15.15 8.60 -19.51
N PHE A 333 15.32 8.01 -18.38
CA PHE A 333 14.92 8.58 -17.10
C PHE A 333 15.97 8.38 -16.04
N ALA A 334 15.98 9.26 -15.06
CA ALA A 334 16.70 9.08 -13.81
C ALA A 334 15.76 9.43 -12.66
N SER A 335 15.77 8.64 -11.60
CA SER A 335 14.96 8.94 -10.42
C SER A 335 15.70 8.60 -9.13
N VAL A 336 15.30 9.30 -8.08
CA VAL A 336 15.76 9.06 -6.71
C VAL A 336 14.56 9.09 -5.77
N TYR A 337 14.53 8.14 -4.85
CA TYR A 337 13.71 8.13 -3.66
C TYR A 337 14.61 8.08 -2.44
N PHE A 338 14.35 8.92 -1.46
CA PHE A 338 14.96 8.88 -0.15
C PHE A 338 13.86 9.02 0.90
N GLY A 339 13.76 8.04 1.79
CA GLY A 339 12.87 8.05 2.95
C GLY A 339 13.67 7.88 4.22
N ASP A 340 13.38 8.71 5.23
CA ASP A 340 14.03 8.69 6.54
C ASP A 340 13.00 8.85 7.65
N ASP A 341 13.10 8.02 8.67
CA ASP A 341 12.38 8.09 9.92
C ASP A 341 13.35 8.33 11.07
N MET A 342 12.98 9.22 11.96
CA MET A 342 13.72 9.49 13.19
C MET A 342 12.81 9.39 14.40
N LEU A 343 13.15 8.49 15.33
CA LEU A 343 12.50 8.35 16.62
C LEU A 343 13.52 8.59 17.73
N LYS A 344 13.24 9.54 18.60
CA LYS A 344 13.96 9.75 19.88
C LYS A 344 12.97 9.54 21.01
N THR A 345 13.30 8.64 21.91
CA THR A 345 12.47 8.37 23.09
C THR A 345 13.35 8.11 24.31
N GLY A 346 12.77 8.12 25.47
CA GLY A 346 13.45 7.87 26.73
C GLY A 346 12.82 8.59 27.90
N SER A 347 13.42 8.43 29.06
CA SER A 347 13.04 9.12 30.27
C SER A 347 14.26 9.61 31.04
N LYS A 348 14.03 10.55 31.91
CA LYS A 348 14.96 10.93 32.95
C LYS A 348 14.19 10.96 34.26
N ASP A 349 14.65 10.17 35.21
CA ASP A 349 14.00 10.01 36.51
C ASP A 349 14.96 10.29 37.67
N ASN A 350 14.40 10.73 38.80
CA ASN A 350 15.09 10.82 40.06
C ASN A 350 14.78 9.55 40.84
N LEU A 351 15.81 8.74 41.14
CA LEU A 351 15.63 7.45 41.77
C LEU A 351 15.62 7.62 43.30
N TYR A 352 14.76 6.83 43.95
CA TYR A 352 14.71 6.72 45.40
C TYR A 352 15.35 5.41 45.87
N ASP A 353 16.60 5.16 45.44
CA ASP A 353 17.32 3.91 45.63
C ASP A 353 18.21 3.89 46.90
N GLY A 354 18.00 4.84 47.77
CA GLY A 354 18.77 4.98 49.03
C GLY A 354 19.97 5.91 48.91
N TYR A 355 20.29 6.41 47.74
CA TYR A 355 21.31 7.42 47.50
C TYR A 355 20.66 8.77 47.19
N ASP A 356 21.04 9.79 47.98
CA ASP A 356 20.51 11.14 47.78
C ASP A 356 20.94 11.73 46.43
N GLY A 357 19.95 12.15 45.63
CA GLY A 357 20.15 12.78 44.33
C GLY A 357 20.57 11.82 43.21
N SER A 358 20.28 10.50 43.30
CA SER A 358 20.48 9.57 42.20
C SER A 358 19.54 9.84 41.04
N THR A 359 20.03 9.72 39.82
CA THR A 359 19.28 9.94 38.58
C THR A 359 19.62 8.93 37.55
N GLU A 360 18.61 8.47 36.81
CA GLU A 360 18.74 7.65 35.61
C GLU A 360 18.28 8.43 34.37
N ASP A 361 19.08 8.43 33.31
CA ASP A 361 18.78 9.12 32.05
C ASP A 361 18.89 8.12 30.92
N ASP A 362 17.74 7.58 30.52
CA ASP A 362 17.59 6.59 29.45
C ASP A 362 17.23 7.28 28.12
N ARG A 363 17.94 6.95 27.02
CA ARG A 363 17.79 7.57 25.70
C ARG A 363 17.92 6.56 24.60
N TYR A 364 16.93 6.54 23.72
CA TYR A 364 16.93 5.82 22.46
C TYR A 364 16.90 6.82 21.31
N ASP A 365 17.87 6.72 20.40
CA ASP A 365 17.88 7.40 19.11
C ASP A 365 17.80 6.33 18.02
N PHE A 366 16.79 6.36 17.21
CA PHE A 366 16.55 5.37 16.18
C PHE A 366 16.28 6.02 14.83
N HIS A 367 17.11 5.69 13.83
CA HIS A 367 16.98 6.12 12.43
C HIS A 367 16.84 4.91 11.52
N TRP A 368 15.88 4.97 10.60
CA TRP A 368 15.74 3.94 9.57
C TRP A 368 15.17 4.53 8.28
N GLY A 369 15.39 3.86 7.17
CA GLY A 369 14.86 4.34 5.90
C GLY A 369 15.38 3.60 4.69
N ASN A 370 15.07 4.16 3.52
CA ASN A 370 15.50 3.64 2.23
C ASN A 370 16.08 4.73 1.34
N LEU A 371 17.00 4.32 0.49
CA LEU A 371 17.44 5.06 -0.67
C LEU A 371 17.26 4.18 -1.90
N VAL A 372 16.57 4.67 -2.93
CA VAL A 372 16.51 4.07 -4.27
C VAL A 372 16.96 5.11 -5.27
N ALA A 373 18.02 4.81 -6.00
CA ALA A 373 18.50 5.65 -7.10
C ALA A 373 18.58 4.80 -8.36
N GLN A 374 18.04 5.28 -9.47
CA GLN A 374 18.04 4.52 -10.72
C GLN A 374 18.14 5.42 -11.94
N ALA A 375 18.67 4.84 -13.00
CA ALA A 375 18.64 5.38 -14.36
C ALA A 375 18.19 4.28 -15.32
N GLY A 376 17.35 4.65 -16.29
CA GLY A 376 16.85 3.72 -17.27
C GLY A 376 16.77 4.32 -18.67
N LEU A 377 16.77 3.44 -19.65
CA LEU A 377 16.62 3.74 -21.06
C LEU A 377 15.57 2.83 -21.68
N ASN A 378 14.48 3.43 -22.16
CA ASN A 378 13.49 2.76 -23.01
C ASN A 378 13.88 3.00 -24.47
N TYR A 379 14.09 1.93 -25.21
CA TYR A 379 14.53 1.99 -26.59
C TYR A 379 13.67 1.12 -27.50
N ARG A 380 13.03 1.74 -28.50
CA ARG A 380 12.29 1.00 -29.54
C ARG A 380 13.27 0.56 -30.61
N ILE A 381 13.59 -0.72 -30.64
CA ILE A 381 14.50 -1.34 -31.61
C ILE A 381 13.86 -1.28 -32.99
N ASN A 382 12.62 -1.74 -33.09
CA ASN A 382 11.77 -1.68 -34.30
C ASN A 382 10.28 -1.58 -33.89
N PRO A 383 9.31 -1.49 -34.81
CA PRO A 383 7.89 -1.39 -34.46
C PRO A 383 7.36 -2.55 -33.58
N GLN A 384 7.98 -3.73 -33.67
CA GLN A 384 7.56 -4.96 -33.00
C GLN A 384 8.37 -5.25 -31.72
N MET A 385 9.49 -4.54 -31.50
CA MET A 385 10.40 -4.86 -30.40
C MET A 385 10.88 -3.61 -29.69
N SER A 386 10.74 -3.62 -28.36
CA SER A 386 11.29 -2.60 -27.47
C SER A 386 12.16 -3.23 -26.38
N ALA A 387 13.06 -2.44 -25.84
CA ALA A 387 13.94 -2.81 -24.73
C ALA A 387 13.89 -1.73 -23.65
N GLU A 388 13.99 -2.17 -22.40
CA GLU A 388 14.19 -1.34 -21.22
C GLU A 388 15.49 -1.78 -20.51
N PHE A 389 16.43 -0.86 -20.38
CA PHE A 389 17.65 -1.07 -19.61
C PHE A 389 17.59 -0.25 -18.34
N THR A 390 17.90 -0.86 -17.20
CA THR A 390 17.88 -0.18 -15.89
C THR A 390 19.15 -0.48 -15.13
N ALA A 391 19.78 0.55 -14.60
CA ALA A 391 20.83 0.46 -13.58
C ALA A 391 20.32 1.14 -12.31
N ALA A 392 20.39 0.45 -11.17
CA ALA A 392 19.84 0.97 -9.92
C ALA A 392 20.71 0.61 -8.72
N TYR A 393 20.61 1.45 -7.70
CA TYR A 393 21.12 1.21 -6.36
C TYR A 393 19.95 1.33 -5.38
N THR A 394 19.74 0.33 -4.54
CA THR A 394 18.80 0.38 -3.45
C THR A 394 19.49 0.06 -2.12
N ARG A 395 19.08 0.77 -1.07
CA ARG A 395 19.62 0.59 0.28
C ARG A 395 18.49 0.72 1.30
N PHE A 396 18.43 -0.25 2.20
CA PHE A 396 17.75 -0.11 3.48
C PHE A 396 18.79 0.07 4.57
N PHE A 397 18.52 0.93 5.53
CA PHE A 397 19.35 1.15 6.71
C PHE A 397 18.49 1.27 7.96
N SER A 398 19.06 0.81 9.08
CA SER A 398 18.48 0.92 10.41
C SER A 398 19.61 1.08 11.42
N ASP A 399 19.66 2.18 12.15
CA ASP A 399 20.67 2.54 13.17
C ASP A 399 19.94 2.86 14.46
N MET A 400 20.05 2.00 15.45
CA MET A 400 19.49 2.18 16.78
C MET A 400 20.62 2.42 17.78
N ARG A 401 20.52 3.48 18.56
CA ARG A 401 21.45 3.84 19.63
C ARG A 401 20.67 3.93 20.92
N HIS A 402 21.12 3.23 21.91
CA HIS A 402 20.64 3.30 23.27
C HIS A 402 21.75 3.82 24.16
N ARG A 403 21.45 4.77 25.03
CA ARG A 403 22.33 5.31 26.06
C ARG A 403 21.57 5.34 27.36
N ASP A 404 22.10 4.66 28.34
CA ASP A 404 21.64 4.72 29.70
C ASP A 404 22.75 5.34 30.58
N THR A 405 22.41 6.32 31.42
CA THR A 405 23.33 7.04 32.26
C THR A 405 22.78 7.12 33.66
N TYR A 406 23.35 6.36 34.56
CA TYR A 406 23.09 6.41 36.00
C TYR A 406 24.09 7.35 36.67
N ARG A 407 23.60 8.25 37.52
CA ARG A 407 24.39 9.16 38.35
C ARG A 407 23.91 9.09 39.80
N ALA A 408 24.83 8.91 40.70
CA ALA A 408 24.60 8.91 42.16
C ALA A 408 25.78 9.56 42.88
N LYS A 409 25.69 9.66 44.18
CA LYS A 409 26.83 9.95 45.05
C LYS A 409 27.08 8.74 45.93
N THR A 410 28.34 8.37 46.09
CA THR A 410 28.74 7.34 47.07
C THR A 410 28.52 7.84 48.50
N ASP A 411 28.58 6.95 49.47
CA ASP A 411 28.44 7.30 50.90
C ASP A 411 29.44 8.35 51.38
N ASP A 412 30.61 8.44 50.75
CA ASP A 412 31.63 9.48 51.00
C ASP A 412 31.38 10.78 50.22
N GLY A 413 30.23 10.89 49.52
CA GLY A 413 29.82 12.09 48.80
C GLY A 413 30.52 12.29 47.43
N LYS A 414 31.29 11.30 46.95
CA LYS A 414 31.93 11.34 45.63
C LYS A 414 30.94 11.04 44.55
N PRO A 415 31.05 11.68 43.36
CA PRO A 415 30.16 11.40 42.25
C PRO A 415 30.43 9.96 41.71
N LEU A 416 29.37 9.21 41.49
CA LEU A 416 29.36 7.94 40.82
C LEU A 416 28.61 8.10 39.50
N THR A 417 29.26 7.81 38.37
CA THR A 417 28.62 7.83 37.07
C THR A 417 28.89 6.53 36.33
N THR A 418 27.79 5.86 35.93
CA THR A 418 27.84 4.69 35.06
C THR A 418 27.14 5.03 33.77
N GLU A 419 27.76 4.78 32.64
CA GLU A 419 27.19 4.99 31.30
C GLU A 419 27.27 3.71 30.49
N GLU A 420 26.11 3.24 30.03
CA GLU A 420 26.01 2.18 29.05
C GLU A 420 25.55 2.76 27.69
N ARG A 421 26.28 2.37 26.65
CA ARG A 421 25.91 2.70 25.28
C ARG A 421 25.83 1.43 24.45
N MET A 422 24.72 1.28 23.74
CA MET A 422 24.54 0.21 22.79
C MET A 422 24.19 0.80 21.42
N ARG A 423 24.79 0.28 20.37
CA ARG A 423 24.46 0.62 19.00
C ARG A 423 24.20 -0.64 18.20
N THR A 424 23.11 -0.68 17.47
CA THR A 424 22.76 -1.79 16.57
C THR A 424 22.51 -1.24 15.17
N ASP A 425 23.29 -1.72 14.19
CA ASP A 425 23.19 -1.38 12.78
C ASP A 425 22.67 -2.59 12.00
N ASN A 426 21.72 -2.36 11.08
CA ASN A 426 21.22 -3.35 10.13
C ASN A 426 21.10 -2.70 8.75
N ASN A 427 21.69 -3.30 7.72
CA ASN A 427 21.70 -2.74 6.38
C ASN A 427 21.59 -3.83 5.32
N ILE A 428 20.92 -3.49 4.21
CA ILE A 428 21.03 -4.21 2.94
C ILE A 428 21.21 -3.21 1.81
N ASN A 429 22.19 -3.46 0.94
CA ASN A 429 22.51 -2.60 -0.20
C ASN A 429 22.60 -3.46 -1.45
N ASP A 430 21.96 -3.06 -2.54
CA ASP A 430 21.95 -3.77 -3.81
C ASP A 430 22.33 -2.86 -4.96
N TRP A 431 23.22 -3.35 -5.82
CA TRP A 431 23.43 -2.84 -7.16
C TRP A 431 22.70 -3.73 -8.14
N ILE A 432 21.87 -3.16 -9.00
CA ILE A 432 20.98 -3.87 -9.90
C ILE A 432 21.24 -3.41 -11.33
N PHE A 433 21.46 -4.37 -12.23
CA PHE A 433 21.56 -4.13 -13.67
C PHE A 433 20.57 -5.05 -14.37
N ARG A 434 19.66 -4.48 -15.16
CA ARG A 434 18.54 -5.20 -15.78
C ARG A 434 18.41 -4.81 -17.25
N GLY A 435 18.09 -5.81 -18.09
CA GLY A 435 17.66 -5.63 -19.47
C GLY A 435 16.38 -6.43 -19.72
N ASP A 436 15.31 -5.77 -20.09
CA ASP A 436 14.02 -6.35 -20.41
C ASP A 436 13.68 -6.09 -21.87
N PHE A 437 13.17 -7.08 -22.58
CA PHE A 437 12.76 -7.01 -23.96
C PHE A 437 11.29 -7.39 -24.09
N ASP A 438 10.56 -6.65 -24.90
CA ASP A 438 9.17 -6.89 -25.26
C ASP A 438 9.08 -7.00 -26.77
N TRP A 439 8.72 -8.17 -27.26
CA TRP A 439 8.73 -8.51 -28.68
C TRP A 439 7.39 -9.12 -29.12
N GLN A 440 6.82 -8.56 -30.15
CA GLN A 440 5.60 -9.04 -30.77
C GLN A 440 5.94 -9.66 -32.14
N PRO A 441 6.31 -10.97 -32.19
CA PRO A 441 6.74 -11.62 -33.41
C PRO A 441 5.62 -11.78 -34.46
N MET A 442 4.38 -11.94 -33.97
CA MET A 442 3.18 -12.11 -34.81
C MET A 442 1.94 -11.62 -34.05
N ASP A 443 0.85 -11.46 -34.77
CA ASP A 443 -0.43 -11.14 -34.16
C ASP A 443 -0.87 -12.24 -33.18
N GLY A 444 -1.22 -11.84 -31.97
CA GLY A 444 -1.66 -12.77 -30.92
C GLY A 444 -0.54 -13.40 -30.09
N SER A 445 0.75 -13.16 -30.36
CA SER A 445 1.87 -13.56 -29.51
C SER A 445 2.67 -12.34 -29.08
N ARG A 446 2.97 -12.25 -27.80
CA ARG A 446 3.80 -11.20 -27.21
C ARG A 446 4.82 -11.81 -26.27
N VAL A 447 6.04 -11.97 -26.75
CA VAL A 447 7.15 -12.57 -26.02
C VAL A 447 7.86 -11.50 -25.21
N ARG A 448 8.02 -11.74 -23.91
CA ARG A 448 8.84 -10.91 -23.02
C ARG A 448 9.97 -11.76 -22.47
N PHE A 449 11.17 -11.23 -22.51
CA PHE A 449 12.34 -11.91 -21.97
C PHE A 449 13.34 -10.88 -21.43
N GLY A 450 14.16 -11.32 -20.52
CA GLY A 450 15.18 -10.43 -19.94
C GLY A 450 16.08 -11.12 -18.96
N ALA A 451 17.06 -10.36 -18.50
CA ALA A 451 17.98 -10.79 -17.45
C ALA A 451 18.26 -9.65 -16.48
N ASN A 452 18.53 -10.01 -15.25
CA ASN A 452 19.01 -9.06 -14.26
C ASN A 452 20.18 -9.66 -13.44
N TYR A 453 21.10 -8.80 -13.06
CA TYR A 453 22.18 -9.09 -12.13
C TYR A 453 22.03 -8.19 -10.91
N VAL A 454 22.09 -8.80 -9.71
CA VAL A 454 22.05 -8.08 -8.44
C VAL A 454 23.28 -8.43 -7.61
N ARG A 455 24.01 -7.40 -7.19
CA ARG A 455 25.08 -7.53 -6.19
C ARG A 455 24.54 -7.07 -4.85
N HIS A 456 24.31 -8.01 -3.95
CA HIS A 456 23.86 -7.77 -2.59
C HIS A 456 25.03 -7.57 -1.61
N SER A 457 24.83 -6.69 -0.65
CA SER A 457 25.66 -6.53 0.54
C SER A 457 24.77 -6.46 1.78
N PHE A 458 24.91 -7.43 2.67
CA PHE A 458 24.11 -7.57 3.88
C PHE A 458 24.95 -7.25 5.11
N LEU A 459 24.39 -6.55 6.06
CA LEU A 459 24.89 -6.38 7.41
C LEU A 459 23.73 -6.66 8.40
N PRO A 460 23.42 -7.94 8.71
CA PRO A 460 22.34 -8.28 9.63
C PRO A 460 22.77 -8.03 11.08
N ALA A 461 22.31 -6.97 11.68
CA ALA A 461 22.47 -6.62 13.09
C ALA A 461 23.92 -6.68 13.64
N ARG A 462 24.67 -5.63 13.42
CA ARG A 462 25.94 -5.41 14.12
C ARG A 462 25.66 -4.67 15.42
N THR A 463 26.02 -5.26 16.57
CA THR A 463 25.87 -4.65 17.88
C THR A 463 27.21 -4.29 18.49
N SER A 464 27.35 -3.08 18.99
CA SER A 464 28.47 -2.66 19.84
C SER A 464 27.92 -2.16 21.18
N ARG A 465 28.56 -2.56 22.26
CA ARG A 465 28.24 -2.11 23.64
C ARG A 465 29.49 -1.49 24.26
N LEU A 466 29.31 -0.37 24.90
CA LEU A 466 30.31 0.31 25.69
C LEU A 466 29.75 0.54 27.10
N SER A 467 30.44 0.00 28.11
CA SER A 467 30.14 0.28 29.53
C SER A 467 31.28 1.08 30.09
N VAL A 468 30.97 2.22 30.68
CA VAL A 468 31.93 3.13 31.29
C VAL A 468 31.51 3.36 32.73
N THR A 469 32.41 3.05 33.65
CA THR A 469 32.32 3.42 35.07
C THR A 469 33.52 4.28 35.43
N GLU A 470 33.57 4.82 36.61
CA GLU A 470 34.75 5.62 37.10
C GLU A 470 36.05 4.83 37.05
N THR A 471 35.98 3.52 37.22
CA THR A 471 37.17 2.65 37.34
C THR A 471 37.41 1.78 36.15
N SER A 472 36.45 1.69 35.22
CA SER A 472 36.56 0.77 34.06
C SER A 472 35.90 1.32 32.82
N ARG A 473 36.48 0.92 31.66
CA ARG A 473 35.90 1.13 30.34
C ARG A 473 35.98 -0.17 29.60
N ILE A 474 34.81 -0.78 29.34
CA ILE A 474 34.69 -2.06 28.65
C ILE A 474 33.94 -1.81 27.33
N GLU A 475 34.59 -2.07 26.23
CA GLU A 475 33.98 -2.05 24.89
C GLU A 475 33.89 -3.48 24.37
N THR A 476 32.68 -3.90 24.06
CA THR A 476 32.40 -5.19 23.44
C THR A 476 31.81 -4.95 22.05
N ARG A 477 32.37 -5.60 21.07
CA ARG A 477 31.82 -5.60 19.69
C ARG A 477 31.47 -7.02 19.33
N ASP A 478 30.21 -7.23 18.99
CA ASP A 478 29.80 -8.49 18.40
C ASP A 478 30.45 -8.62 17.01
N SER A 479 31.07 -9.75 16.78
CA SER A 479 31.62 -10.08 15.45
C SER A 479 30.48 -10.28 14.48
N THR A 480 30.10 -9.23 13.76
CA THR A 480 29.05 -9.30 12.76
C THR A 480 29.67 -9.64 11.42
N TRP A 481 29.11 -10.64 10.80
CA TRP A 481 29.49 -11.07 9.47
C TRP A 481 28.75 -10.23 8.45
N ALA A 482 29.49 -9.45 7.67
CA ALA A 482 28.96 -8.88 6.44
C ALA A 482 28.96 -9.97 5.36
N TYR A 483 27.84 -10.10 4.67
CA TYR A 483 27.69 -11.07 3.58
C TYR A 483 27.60 -10.34 2.24
N GLY A 484 28.35 -10.83 1.27
CA GLY A 484 28.20 -10.42 -0.12
C GLY A 484 27.61 -11.57 -0.93
N ALA A 485 26.55 -11.30 -1.68
CA ALA A 485 25.96 -12.29 -2.57
C ALA A 485 25.79 -11.73 -3.98
N ASN A 486 25.87 -12.62 -4.98
CA ASN A 486 25.55 -12.30 -6.37
C ASN A 486 24.32 -13.09 -6.77
N GLU A 487 23.34 -12.40 -7.34
CA GLU A 487 22.14 -13.01 -7.87
C GLU A 487 22.03 -12.72 -9.37
N LEU A 488 21.88 -13.76 -10.17
CA LEU A 488 21.66 -13.69 -11.61
C LEU A 488 20.30 -14.30 -11.90
N ASN A 489 19.46 -13.55 -12.59
CA ASN A 489 18.11 -13.98 -12.99
C ASN A 489 17.95 -13.84 -14.50
N ALA A 490 17.22 -14.77 -15.10
CA ALA A 490 16.79 -14.71 -16.49
C ALA A 490 15.37 -15.23 -16.61
N TYR A 491 14.58 -14.63 -17.48
CA TYR A 491 13.21 -15.05 -17.70
C TYR A 491 12.82 -14.96 -19.18
N ILE A 492 11.82 -15.76 -19.54
CA ILE A 492 11.09 -15.66 -20.78
C ILE A 492 9.63 -16.01 -20.54
N GLU A 493 8.73 -15.29 -21.15
CA GLU A 493 7.29 -15.57 -21.15
C GLU A 493 6.65 -15.18 -22.47
N ASP A 494 5.60 -15.88 -22.87
CA ASP A 494 4.76 -15.54 -24.02
C ASP A 494 3.30 -15.38 -23.58
N ASP A 495 2.72 -14.22 -23.89
CA ASP A 495 1.28 -13.99 -23.84
C ASP A 495 0.69 -14.37 -25.19
N TRP A 496 0.03 -15.50 -25.24
CA TRP A 496 -0.47 -16.08 -26.46
C TRP A 496 -2.00 -16.08 -26.54
N ARG A 497 -2.53 -15.36 -27.50
CA ARG A 497 -3.95 -15.41 -27.87
C ARG A 497 -4.14 -16.51 -28.93
N ILE A 498 -4.49 -17.71 -28.48
CA ILE A 498 -4.64 -18.91 -29.30
C ILE A 498 -5.88 -18.80 -30.18
N SER A 499 -6.95 -18.19 -29.65
CA SER A 499 -8.18 -17.87 -30.36
C SER A 499 -8.90 -16.70 -29.68
N ASP A 500 -10.03 -16.24 -30.25
CA ASP A 500 -10.85 -15.18 -29.63
C ASP A 500 -11.39 -15.56 -28.26
N ARG A 501 -11.48 -16.87 -27.98
CA ARG A 501 -12.02 -17.41 -26.72
C ARG A 501 -10.95 -17.96 -25.78
N PHE A 502 -9.75 -18.25 -26.28
CA PHE A 502 -8.71 -18.89 -25.49
C PHE A 502 -7.39 -18.14 -25.58
N SER A 503 -6.88 -17.76 -24.43
CA SER A 503 -5.57 -17.14 -24.26
C SER A 503 -4.78 -17.85 -23.17
N ALA A 504 -3.46 -17.84 -23.29
CA ALA A 504 -2.54 -18.41 -22.33
C ALA A 504 -1.33 -17.49 -22.15
N ASN A 505 -0.77 -17.48 -20.95
CA ASN A 505 0.57 -16.96 -20.68
C ASN A 505 1.39 -18.12 -20.12
N ALA A 506 2.51 -18.42 -20.75
CA ALA A 506 3.45 -19.44 -20.29
C ALA A 506 4.84 -18.81 -20.15
N GLY A 507 5.50 -19.05 -19.03
CA GLY A 507 6.82 -18.49 -18.80
C GLY A 507 7.65 -19.30 -17.82
N ILE A 508 8.94 -18.99 -17.82
CA ILE A 508 9.90 -19.57 -16.89
C ILE A 508 10.84 -18.47 -16.40
N HIS A 509 11.14 -18.50 -15.10
CA HIS A 509 12.17 -17.69 -14.46
C HIS A 509 13.23 -18.62 -13.89
N ALA A 510 14.50 -18.36 -14.22
CA ALA A 510 15.65 -19.06 -13.70
C ALA A 510 16.48 -18.10 -12.86
N SER A 511 16.93 -18.55 -11.69
CA SER A 511 17.74 -17.75 -10.77
C SER A 511 18.94 -18.53 -10.26
N LEU A 512 20.07 -17.84 -10.09
CA LEU A 512 21.30 -18.34 -9.50
C LEU A 512 21.76 -17.37 -8.41
N PHE A 513 21.83 -17.84 -7.19
CA PHE A 513 22.25 -17.07 -6.02
C PHE A 513 23.54 -17.63 -5.44
N CYS A 514 24.62 -16.85 -5.50
CA CYS A 514 25.95 -17.25 -5.04
C CYS A 514 26.31 -16.49 -3.76
N ILE A 515 26.53 -17.23 -2.67
CA ILE A 515 26.92 -16.70 -1.36
C ILE A 515 27.89 -17.69 -0.68
N ASP A 516 28.90 -17.18 0.02
CA ASP A 516 29.88 -17.98 0.77
C ASP A 516 30.51 -19.12 -0.07
N GLY A 517 30.82 -18.83 -1.34
CA GLY A 517 31.40 -19.82 -2.29
C GLY A 517 30.41 -20.93 -2.71
N LYS A 518 29.13 -20.86 -2.33
CA LYS A 518 28.09 -21.82 -2.68
C LYS A 518 27.06 -21.21 -3.62
N ALA A 519 26.71 -21.95 -4.67
CA ALA A 519 25.66 -21.59 -5.60
C ALA A 519 24.35 -22.29 -5.24
N LYS A 520 23.26 -21.55 -5.26
CA LYS A 520 21.89 -22.03 -5.11
C LYS A 520 21.10 -21.61 -6.34
N HIS A 521 20.29 -22.49 -6.88
CA HIS A 521 19.50 -22.23 -8.09
C HIS A 521 18.02 -22.34 -7.82
N GLY A 522 17.24 -21.62 -8.57
CA GLY A 522 15.78 -21.69 -8.62
C GLY A 522 15.30 -21.75 -10.06
N ILE A 523 14.28 -22.57 -10.30
CA ILE A 523 13.55 -22.62 -11.56
C ILE A 523 12.07 -22.47 -11.22
N SER A 524 11.46 -21.42 -11.72
CA SER A 524 10.10 -20.99 -11.39
C SER A 524 9.24 -20.96 -12.66
N PRO A 525 8.66 -22.10 -13.08
CA PRO A 525 7.71 -22.17 -14.19
C PRO A 525 6.38 -21.53 -13.80
N ARG A 526 5.72 -20.93 -14.76
CA ARG A 526 4.43 -20.24 -14.63
C ARG A 526 3.57 -20.47 -15.84
N LEU A 527 2.28 -20.68 -15.58
CA LEU A 527 1.28 -20.90 -16.61
C LEU A 527 -0.01 -20.25 -16.14
N SER A 528 -0.62 -19.45 -16.99
CA SER A 528 -2.01 -19.01 -16.81
C SER A 528 -2.78 -19.18 -18.09
N MET A 529 -4.03 -19.58 -17.97
CA MET A 529 -4.93 -19.86 -19.08
C MET A 529 -6.25 -19.17 -18.82
N SER A 530 -6.87 -18.64 -19.86
CA SER A 530 -8.18 -18.03 -19.83
C SER A 530 -9.04 -18.58 -20.94
N TYR A 531 -10.21 -19.09 -20.58
CA TYR A 531 -11.28 -19.43 -21.50
C TYR A 531 -12.43 -18.44 -21.36
N ARG A 532 -12.77 -17.78 -22.45
CA ARG A 532 -13.77 -16.72 -22.51
C ARG A 532 -14.91 -17.16 -23.44
N PRO A 533 -15.96 -17.82 -22.92
CA PRO A 533 -17.09 -18.26 -23.74
C PRO A 533 -17.84 -17.12 -24.42
N ASN A 534 -17.85 -15.94 -23.82
CA ASN A 534 -18.41 -14.71 -24.35
C ASN A 534 -17.62 -13.49 -23.85
N GLU A 535 -17.96 -12.28 -24.29
CA GLU A 535 -17.26 -11.05 -23.93
C GLU A 535 -17.38 -10.66 -22.45
N ASN A 536 -18.38 -11.18 -21.78
CA ASN A 536 -18.76 -10.81 -20.40
C ASN A 536 -18.27 -11.80 -19.35
N PHE A 537 -17.77 -12.96 -19.73
CA PHE A 537 -17.42 -14.01 -18.78
C PHE A 537 -16.11 -14.72 -19.17
N ALA A 538 -15.27 -14.96 -18.16
CA ALA A 538 -14.04 -15.72 -18.34
C ALA A 538 -13.85 -16.72 -17.18
N VAL A 539 -13.35 -17.90 -17.51
CA VAL A 539 -12.83 -18.90 -16.55
C VAL A 539 -11.33 -18.97 -16.74
N LYS A 540 -10.59 -18.92 -15.64
CA LYS A 540 -9.13 -18.87 -15.66
C LYS A 540 -8.55 -19.92 -14.73
N ALA A 541 -7.38 -20.45 -15.10
CA ALA A 541 -6.57 -21.32 -14.27
C ALA A 541 -5.11 -20.87 -14.31
N ALA A 542 -4.40 -20.96 -13.21
CA ALA A 542 -3.00 -20.60 -13.16
C ALA A 542 -2.22 -21.53 -12.23
N TYR A 543 -0.96 -21.74 -12.59
CA TYR A 543 0.08 -22.33 -11.75
C TYR A 543 1.26 -21.37 -11.72
N SER A 544 1.82 -21.17 -10.54
CA SER A 544 3.05 -20.39 -10.38
C SER A 544 3.95 -20.99 -9.31
N ARG A 545 5.25 -21.03 -9.61
CA ARG A 545 6.30 -21.31 -8.64
C ARG A 545 7.11 -20.05 -8.39
N ALA A 546 7.57 -19.87 -7.15
CA ALA A 546 8.43 -18.78 -6.77
C ALA A 546 9.54 -19.27 -5.83
N THR A 547 10.71 -18.60 -5.90
CA THR A 547 11.89 -18.90 -5.08
C THR A 547 12.35 -17.64 -4.37
N GLN A 548 12.72 -17.73 -3.08
CA GLN A 548 13.14 -16.58 -2.27
C GLN A 548 14.48 -16.85 -1.59
N TYR A 549 15.43 -15.90 -1.71
CA TYR A 549 16.78 -15.97 -1.15
C TYR A 549 17.04 -14.96 -0.05
N VAL A 550 16.28 -13.87 -0.01
CA VAL A 550 16.43 -12.76 0.94
C VAL A 550 15.20 -12.69 1.84
N HIS A 551 15.39 -12.68 3.15
CA HIS A 551 14.36 -12.81 4.17
C HIS A 551 14.43 -11.68 5.18
N GLN A 552 13.25 -11.28 5.71
CA GLN A 552 13.14 -10.45 6.90
C GLN A 552 12.71 -11.32 8.08
N LEU A 553 13.49 -11.28 9.13
CA LEU A 553 13.18 -11.98 10.37
C LEU A 553 12.59 -11.02 11.39
N SER A 554 11.35 -11.26 11.79
CA SER A 554 10.68 -10.52 12.86
C SER A 554 10.63 -11.34 14.14
N GLN A 555 11.08 -10.74 15.24
CA GLN A 555 11.01 -11.35 16.57
C GLN A 555 9.70 -11.00 17.29
N THR A 556 8.98 -10.00 16.84
CA THR A 556 7.81 -9.46 17.50
C THR A 556 6.54 -9.71 16.68
N TYR A 557 5.38 -9.42 17.27
CA TYR A 557 4.11 -9.38 16.55
C TYR A 557 3.95 -8.12 15.68
N LEU A 558 4.93 -7.23 15.72
CA LEU A 558 4.97 -5.98 14.98
C LEU A 558 6.11 -6.07 13.97
N ALA A 559 5.86 -5.69 12.73
CA ALA A 559 6.92 -5.51 11.74
C ALA A 559 7.68 -4.23 12.10
N LEU A 560 8.77 -4.38 12.84
CA LEU A 560 9.57 -3.26 13.31
C LEU A 560 10.72 -2.95 12.34
N PRO A 561 11.18 -1.71 12.27
CA PRO A 561 12.37 -1.36 11.50
C PRO A 561 13.66 -2.01 12.03
N THR A 562 13.61 -2.61 13.22
CA THR A 562 14.69 -3.42 13.81
C THR A 562 14.74 -4.85 13.27
N ASP A 563 13.71 -5.29 12.53
CA ASP A 563 13.69 -6.61 11.90
C ASP A 563 14.84 -6.77 10.92
N GLN A 564 15.48 -7.94 10.96
CA GLN A 564 16.74 -8.15 10.28
C GLN A 564 16.54 -8.69 8.86
N TRP A 565 17.11 -8.02 7.87
CA TRP A 565 17.23 -8.55 6.52
C TRP A 565 18.44 -9.47 6.40
N ILE A 566 18.20 -10.72 6.05
CA ILE A 566 19.21 -11.76 6.00
C ILE A 566 19.22 -12.48 4.65
N PRO A 567 20.40 -12.92 4.15
CA PRO A 567 20.49 -13.82 3.01
C PRO A 567 20.27 -15.27 3.42
N ILE A 568 19.91 -16.10 2.47
CA ILE A 568 19.97 -17.55 2.61
C ILE A 568 21.43 -18.00 2.58
N THR A 569 21.99 -18.40 3.72
CA THR A 569 23.39 -18.87 3.80
C THR A 569 23.56 -20.34 3.37
N GLY A 570 24.80 -20.82 3.29
CA GLY A 570 25.12 -22.18 2.89
C GLY A 570 24.42 -23.28 3.70
N LYS A 571 23.98 -23.01 4.92
CA LYS A 571 23.30 -23.94 5.81
C LYS A 571 21.84 -24.23 5.40
N PHE A 572 21.14 -23.23 4.81
CA PHE A 572 19.73 -23.30 4.52
C PHE A 572 19.44 -23.50 3.03
N LYS A 573 18.33 -24.13 2.72
CA LYS A 573 17.78 -24.22 1.35
C LYS A 573 16.95 -22.99 1.04
N PRO A 574 16.87 -22.52 -0.23
CA PRO A 574 15.99 -21.45 -0.63
C PRO A 574 14.53 -21.78 -0.28
N GLN A 575 13.78 -20.78 0.17
CA GLN A 575 12.34 -20.96 0.33
C GLN A 575 11.69 -21.05 -1.05
N THR A 576 10.71 -21.93 -1.19
CA THR A 576 9.94 -22.09 -2.42
C THR A 576 8.45 -22.15 -2.13
N SER A 577 7.65 -21.62 -3.05
CA SER A 577 6.19 -21.82 -3.05
C SER A 577 5.71 -22.30 -4.41
N ASP A 578 4.79 -23.27 -4.38
CA ASP A 578 4.00 -23.68 -5.54
C ASP A 578 2.56 -23.28 -5.28
N LYS A 579 1.91 -22.62 -6.23
CA LYS A 579 0.52 -22.15 -6.12
C LYS A 579 -0.27 -22.55 -7.35
N ILE A 580 -1.47 -23.07 -7.11
CA ILE A 580 -2.51 -23.29 -8.11
C ILE A 580 -3.67 -22.35 -7.78
N ALA A 581 -4.24 -21.71 -8.80
CA ALA A 581 -5.43 -20.88 -8.67
C ALA A 581 -6.39 -21.14 -9.83
N ILE A 582 -7.69 -21.04 -9.53
CA ILE A 582 -8.77 -21.06 -10.52
C ILE A 582 -9.74 -19.93 -10.21
N GLY A 583 -10.29 -19.27 -11.24
CA GLY A 583 -11.19 -18.15 -11.03
C GLY A 583 -12.22 -18.01 -12.13
N GLY A 584 -13.40 -17.50 -11.75
CA GLY A 584 -14.46 -17.05 -12.64
C GLY A 584 -14.58 -15.53 -12.57
N TYR A 585 -14.67 -14.87 -13.70
CA TYR A 585 -14.77 -13.42 -13.84
C TYR A 585 -15.95 -13.06 -14.69
N TRP A 586 -16.73 -12.11 -14.22
CA TRP A 586 -17.89 -11.60 -14.94
C TRP A 586 -17.88 -10.08 -14.96
N GLU A 587 -18.30 -9.52 -16.10
CA GLU A 587 -18.53 -8.10 -16.29
C GLU A 587 -19.89 -7.91 -16.94
N SER A 588 -20.68 -6.96 -16.47
CA SER A 588 -21.99 -6.63 -17.09
C SER A 588 -21.80 -6.05 -18.50
N GLY A 589 -22.75 -6.28 -19.41
CA GLY A 589 -22.67 -5.78 -20.78
C GLY A 589 -22.53 -4.26 -20.89
N ASN A 590 -23.03 -3.50 -19.90
CA ASN A 590 -22.83 -2.05 -19.79
C ASN A 590 -21.56 -1.65 -19.04
N LYS A 591 -20.70 -2.61 -18.66
CA LYS A 591 -19.44 -2.43 -17.92
C LYS A 591 -19.56 -1.70 -16.57
N VAL A 592 -20.77 -1.67 -16.00
CA VAL A 592 -21.04 -0.99 -14.72
C VAL A 592 -20.69 -1.88 -13.53
N TRP A 593 -20.91 -3.20 -13.68
CA TRP A 593 -20.70 -4.18 -12.62
C TRP A 593 -19.65 -5.20 -13.03
N ALA A 594 -18.80 -5.55 -12.11
CA ALA A 594 -17.86 -6.65 -12.26
C ALA A 594 -17.94 -7.56 -11.02
N ALA A 595 -17.74 -8.86 -11.23
CA ALA A 595 -17.69 -9.83 -10.14
C ALA A 595 -16.59 -10.86 -10.42
N SER A 596 -15.98 -11.36 -9.36
CA SER A 596 -15.00 -12.46 -9.45
C SER A 596 -15.14 -13.43 -8.27
N VAL A 597 -14.84 -14.68 -8.55
CA VAL A 597 -14.62 -15.75 -7.57
C VAL A 597 -13.29 -16.41 -7.90
N GLU A 598 -12.40 -16.50 -6.91
CA GLU A 598 -11.08 -17.10 -7.08
C GLU A 598 -10.86 -18.12 -5.97
N GLY A 599 -10.40 -19.31 -6.30
CA GLY A 599 -9.94 -20.32 -5.36
C GLY A 599 -8.44 -20.57 -5.54
N TYR A 600 -7.73 -20.80 -4.45
CA TYR A 600 -6.30 -21.06 -4.51
C TYR A 600 -5.87 -22.13 -3.50
N TYR A 601 -4.74 -22.80 -3.86
CA TYR A 601 -3.99 -23.66 -2.96
C TYR A 601 -2.49 -23.40 -3.15
N LYS A 602 -1.76 -23.19 -2.04
CA LYS A 602 -0.35 -22.84 -2.02
C LYS A 602 0.41 -23.76 -1.06
N TRP A 603 1.50 -24.36 -1.54
CA TRP A 603 2.46 -25.11 -0.75
C TRP A 603 3.74 -24.30 -0.59
N MET A 604 4.28 -24.25 0.61
CA MET A 604 5.52 -23.55 0.93
C MET A 604 6.51 -24.52 1.56
N ARG A 605 7.75 -24.45 1.11
CA ARG A 605 8.82 -25.33 1.61
C ARG A 605 10.01 -24.49 2.06
N HIS A 606 10.76 -25.03 3.03
CA HIS A 606 11.95 -24.45 3.58
C HIS A 606 11.72 -23.05 4.19
N LEU A 607 10.51 -22.78 4.71
CA LEU A 607 10.22 -21.56 5.42
C LEU A 607 11.18 -21.37 6.59
N LEU A 608 11.68 -20.15 6.79
CA LEU A 608 12.56 -19.81 7.90
C LEU A 608 11.77 -19.20 9.05
N ASP A 609 12.10 -19.59 10.27
CA ASP A 609 11.56 -19.01 11.50
C ASP A 609 12.56 -19.20 12.65
N TYR A 610 12.39 -18.47 13.75
CA TYR A 610 13.14 -18.70 14.96
C TYR A 610 12.73 -20.01 15.62
N ARG A 611 13.69 -20.72 16.23
CA ARG A 611 13.43 -21.89 17.08
C ARG A 611 12.61 -21.46 18.31
N ASP A 612 11.81 -22.37 18.87
CA ASP A 612 11.23 -22.17 20.20
C ASP A 612 12.38 -22.08 21.23
N GLU A 613 12.22 -21.35 22.32
CA GLU A 613 13.20 -21.11 23.41
C GLU A 613 14.29 -20.07 23.13
N TYR A 614 14.50 -19.61 21.91
CA TYR A 614 15.56 -18.63 21.59
C TYR A 614 15.26 -17.18 21.98
N TYR A 615 14.05 -16.86 22.36
CA TYR A 615 13.69 -15.49 22.78
C TYR A 615 14.33 -15.05 24.11
N LEU A 616 14.83 -16.01 24.88
CA LEU A 616 15.32 -15.81 26.25
C LEU A 616 16.85 -15.78 26.37
N LYS A 617 17.55 -16.11 25.29
CA LYS A 617 19.01 -16.13 25.33
C LYS A 617 19.61 -14.84 24.77
N PRO A 618 20.61 -14.25 25.43
CA PRO A 618 21.31 -13.09 24.90
C PRO A 618 21.99 -13.40 23.55
N PRO A 619 22.26 -12.40 22.72
CA PRO A 619 22.71 -12.53 21.33
C PRO A 619 24.18 -12.96 21.18
N LEU A 620 24.70 -13.85 22.00
CA LEU A 620 26.08 -14.37 21.92
C LEU A 620 26.30 -15.40 20.81
N GLU A 621 25.23 -15.93 20.19
CA GLU A 621 25.32 -16.87 19.08
C GLU A 621 25.03 -16.20 17.75
N MET A 622 25.65 -16.70 16.68
CA MET A 622 25.37 -16.27 15.31
C MET A 622 23.86 -16.34 15.04
N TRP A 623 23.31 -15.31 14.41
CA TRP A 623 21.87 -15.21 14.08
C TRP A 623 21.33 -16.48 13.40
N ASN A 624 22.11 -17.15 12.54
CA ASN A 624 21.72 -18.33 11.80
C ASN A 624 21.58 -19.61 12.68
N ALA A 625 22.20 -19.65 13.86
CA ALA A 625 22.04 -20.75 14.80
C ALA A 625 20.65 -20.78 15.46
N ARG A 626 19.97 -19.62 15.46
CA ARG A 626 18.65 -19.47 16.06
C ARG A 626 17.49 -19.85 15.13
N LEU A 627 17.80 -20.17 13.88
CA LEU A 627 16.80 -20.43 12.85
C LEU A 627 16.55 -21.90 12.64
N THR A 628 15.33 -22.20 12.25
CA THR A 628 14.87 -23.50 11.77
C THR A 628 14.16 -23.37 10.43
N GLN A 629 14.10 -24.47 9.68
CA GLN A 629 13.35 -24.56 8.42
C GLN A 629 12.15 -25.46 8.56
N GLY A 630 11.04 -25.03 8.00
CA GLY A 630 9.78 -25.74 8.01
C GLY A 630 9.04 -25.68 6.69
N SER A 631 7.77 -26.01 6.74
CA SER A 631 6.85 -25.96 5.62
C SER A 631 5.55 -25.26 6.00
N GLY A 632 4.76 -24.90 5.01
CA GLY A 632 3.45 -24.32 5.24
C GLY A 632 2.51 -24.61 4.09
N THR A 633 1.22 -24.49 4.36
CA THR A 633 0.16 -24.55 3.36
C THR A 633 -0.77 -23.35 3.54
N ALA A 634 -1.32 -22.87 2.44
CA ALA A 634 -2.39 -21.87 2.48
C ALA A 634 -3.41 -22.17 1.39
N LYS A 635 -4.69 -22.02 1.71
CA LYS A 635 -5.80 -22.22 0.77
C LYS A 635 -6.93 -21.27 1.07
N GLY A 636 -7.73 -20.94 0.08
CA GLY A 636 -8.85 -20.04 0.30
C GLY A 636 -9.68 -19.80 -0.93
N ILE A 637 -10.78 -19.07 -0.70
CA ILE A 637 -11.70 -18.58 -1.72
C ILE A 637 -11.88 -17.09 -1.50
N ASP A 638 -11.70 -16.33 -2.57
CA ASP A 638 -11.89 -14.88 -2.64
C ASP A 638 -13.10 -14.55 -3.50
N LEU A 639 -14.03 -13.76 -2.98
CA LEU A 639 -15.20 -13.26 -3.69
C LEU A 639 -15.11 -11.74 -3.76
N LYS A 640 -15.46 -11.16 -4.91
CA LYS A 640 -15.55 -9.72 -5.08
C LYS A 640 -16.70 -9.34 -5.98
N VAL A 641 -17.46 -8.33 -5.59
CA VAL A 641 -18.44 -7.65 -6.44
C VAL A 641 -18.09 -6.17 -6.43
N GLU A 642 -17.96 -5.59 -7.61
CA GLU A 642 -17.53 -4.21 -7.80
C GLU A 642 -18.47 -3.46 -8.72
N LYS A 643 -18.83 -2.24 -8.32
CA LYS A 643 -19.52 -1.28 -9.18
C LYS A 643 -18.52 -0.22 -9.65
N VAL A 644 -18.19 -0.25 -10.93
CA VAL A 644 -17.09 0.52 -11.52
C VAL A 644 -17.51 1.92 -11.92
N TYR A 645 -18.76 2.12 -12.40
CA TYR A 645 -19.22 3.38 -12.95
C TYR A 645 -20.47 3.93 -12.25
N GLY A 646 -20.59 5.25 -12.27
CA GLY A 646 -21.73 5.99 -11.77
C GLY A 646 -21.38 6.89 -10.59
N LYS A 647 -22.41 7.51 -9.98
CA LYS A 647 -22.21 8.38 -8.82
C LYS A 647 -21.84 7.63 -7.55
N LEU A 648 -22.27 6.40 -7.44
CA LEU A 648 -21.90 5.48 -6.36
C LEU A 648 -21.08 4.36 -7.00
N THR A 649 -19.81 4.25 -6.60
CA THR A 649 -18.86 3.20 -7.00
C THR A 649 -18.28 2.53 -5.77
N GLY A 650 -17.58 1.42 -5.94
CA GLY A 650 -16.91 0.70 -4.85
C GLY A 650 -17.05 -0.79 -4.98
N HIS A 651 -16.66 -1.52 -3.95
CA HIS A 651 -16.73 -2.98 -3.96
C HIS A 651 -17.03 -3.56 -2.58
N ILE A 652 -17.52 -4.78 -2.61
CA ILE A 652 -17.62 -5.67 -1.46
C ILE A 652 -16.75 -6.88 -1.78
N SER A 653 -15.87 -7.25 -0.87
CA SER A 653 -15.05 -8.45 -0.98
C SER A 653 -15.17 -9.32 0.27
N TYR A 654 -15.08 -10.64 0.06
CA TYR A 654 -15.05 -11.63 1.12
C TYR A 654 -13.97 -12.65 0.82
N SER A 655 -13.18 -13.00 1.82
CA SER A 655 -12.16 -14.04 1.74
C SER A 655 -12.37 -15.06 2.85
N LEU A 656 -12.37 -16.32 2.48
CA LEU A 656 -12.34 -17.47 3.37
C LEU A 656 -10.99 -18.17 3.19
N ALA A 657 -10.13 -18.15 4.22
CA ALA A 657 -8.76 -18.62 4.09
C ALA A 657 -8.29 -19.48 5.28
N TRP A 658 -7.34 -20.38 5.01
CA TRP A 658 -6.61 -21.17 5.99
C TRP A 658 -5.13 -21.07 5.68
N ALA A 659 -4.31 -20.90 6.73
CA ALA A 659 -2.86 -20.86 6.62
C ALA A 659 -2.23 -21.63 7.79
N ASP A 660 -1.47 -22.69 7.49
CA ASP A 660 -0.81 -23.53 8.47
C ASP A 660 0.71 -23.54 8.26
N ARG A 661 1.43 -23.78 9.36
CA ARG A 661 2.90 -23.92 9.43
C ARG A 661 3.25 -25.22 10.14
N LYS A 662 4.41 -25.79 9.75
CA LYS A 662 4.97 -26.97 10.41
C LYS A 662 6.50 -26.87 10.43
N PHE A 663 7.07 -26.90 11.62
CA PHE A 663 8.51 -26.92 11.86
C PHE A 663 8.84 -28.06 12.83
N ALA A 664 9.95 -28.74 12.60
CA ALA A 664 10.35 -29.86 13.46
C ALA A 664 10.62 -29.40 14.90
N ASP A 665 11.22 -28.21 15.06
CA ASP A 665 11.66 -27.67 16.35
C ASP A 665 10.64 -26.71 16.99
N LYS A 666 9.40 -26.67 16.46
CA LYS A 666 8.32 -25.83 17.01
C LYS A 666 7.07 -26.63 17.20
N ASN A 667 6.31 -26.30 18.25
CA ASN A 667 5.02 -26.93 18.57
C ASN A 667 5.09 -28.47 18.64
N GLY A 668 6.25 -29.02 19.07
CA GLY A 668 6.48 -30.49 19.11
C GLY A 668 6.41 -31.14 17.72
N GLY A 669 6.75 -30.43 16.64
CA GLY A 669 6.69 -30.92 15.27
C GLY A 669 5.28 -31.01 14.68
N GLN A 670 4.24 -30.61 15.44
CA GLN A 670 2.85 -30.63 14.98
C GLN A 670 2.53 -29.35 14.17
N PRO A 671 1.63 -29.44 13.19
CA PRO A 671 1.15 -28.26 12.48
C PRO A 671 0.46 -27.27 13.43
N PHE A 672 0.58 -25.96 13.12
CA PHE A 672 -0.09 -24.89 13.85
C PHE A 672 -0.54 -23.81 12.88
N PRO A 673 -1.60 -23.05 13.19
CA PRO A 673 -2.08 -21.97 12.34
C PRO A 673 -1.03 -20.85 12.25
N ALA A 674 -0.90 -20.24 11.08
CA ALA A 674 -0.08 -19.07 10.91
C ALA A 674 -0.63 -17.89 11.75
N ARG A 675 0.23 -16.93 12.06
CA ARG A 675 -0.11 -15.78 12.90
C ARG A 675 -1.27 -14.96 12.32
N PHE A 676 -1.30 -14.78 11.01
CA PHE A 676 -2.35 -14.07 10.28
C PHE A 676 -3.30 -15.05 9.56
N ASP A 677 -3.67 -16.16 10.25
CA ASP A 677 -4.76 -17.05 9.83
C ASP A 677 -6.11 -16.40 10.12
N ASN A 678 -6.42 -15.32 9.36
CA ASN A 678 -7.70 -14.65 9.44
C ASN A 678 -8.71 -15.40 8.60
N ARG A 679 -9.44 -16.33 9.25
CA ARG A 679 -10.34 -17.28 8.58
C ARG A 679 -11.38 -16.59 7.70
N HIS A 680 -11.98 -15.51 8.19
CA HIS A 680 -12.96 -14.72 7.49
C HIS A 680 -12.47 -13.27 7.41
N THR A 681 -12.47 -12.70 6.21
CA THR A 681 -12.16 -11.29 5.98
C THR A 681 -13.21 -10.70 5.06
N ILE A 682 -13.80 -9.57 5.45
CA ILE A 682 -14.81 -8.83 4.69
C ILE A 682 -14.33 -7.40 4.56
N ASN A 683 -14.32 -6.87 3.33
CA ASN A 683 -14.03 -5.46 3.10
C ASN A 683 -15.15 -4.84 2.25
N VAL A 684 -15.55 -3.63 2.61
CA VAL A 684 -16.55 -2.83 1.90
C VAL A 684 -15.94 -1.45 1.65
N LEU A 685 -15.82 -1.07 0.40
CA LEU A 685 -15.40 0.27 -0.02
C LEU A 685 -16.54 0.90 -0.82
N LEU A 686 -16.99 2.09 -0.42
CA LEU A 686 -18.02 2.84 -1.09
C LEU A 686 -17.55 4.27 -1.34
N ASN A 687 -17.68 4.74 -2.57
CA ASN A 687 -17.35 6.09 -3.00
C ASN A 687 -18.59 6.71 -3.64
N TRP A 688 -19.12 7.75 -3.02
CA TRP A 688 -20.31 8.44 -3.47
C TRP A 688 -20.00 9.87 -3.90
N THR A 689 -20.07 10.13 -5.20
CA THR A 689 -20.00 11.49 -5.78
C THR A 689 -21.38 12.14 -5.63
N VAL A 690 -21.58 12.84 -4.52
CA VAL A 690 -22.85 13.53 -4.21
C VAL A 690 -23.09 14.65 -5.22
N SER A 691 -22.04 15.43 -5.52
CA SER A 691 -22.02 16.50 -6.51
C SER A 691 -20.61 16.64 -7.10
N ASP A 692 -20.44 17.52 -8.09
CA ASP A 692 -19.10 17.81 -8.68
C ASP A 692 -18.09 18.32 -7.62
N ARG A 693 -18.60 18.85 -6.50
CA ARG A 693 -17.78 19.41 -5.41
C ARG A 693 -17.63 18.50 -4.20
N VAL A 694 -18.56 17.57 -3.98
CA VAL A 694 -18.62 16.79 -2.74
C VAL A 694 -18.58 15.31 -3.07
N GLN A 695 -17.60 14.62 -2.48
CA GLN A 695 -17.46 13.18 -2.52
C GLN A 695 -17.41 12.63 -1.09
N LEU A 696 -18.20 11.60 -0.82
CA LEU A 696 -18.21 10.86 0.44
C LEU A 696 -17.63 9.48 0.19
N ASN A 697 -16.74 9.04 1.07
CA ASN A 697 -16.12 7.73 0.98
C ASN A 697 -16.29 7.01 2.32
N ALA A 698 -16.51 5.70 2.26
CA ALA A 698 -16.63 4.85 3.43
C ALA A 698 -15.86 3.55 3.17
N ALA A 699 -15.05 3.14 4.14
CA ALA A 699 -14.34 1.88 4.14
C ALA A 699 -14.68 1.12 5.42
N TRP A 700 -15.22 -0.08 5.30
CA TRP A 700 -15.44 -0.98 6.41
C TRP A 700 -14.61 -2.24 6.21
N THR A 701 -13.89 -2.63 7.25
CA THR A 701 -13.14 -3.88 7.27
C THR A 701 -13.54 -4.69 8.50
N GLY A 702 -13.65 -5.99 8.34
CA GLY A 702 -13.87 -6.91 9.42
C GLY A 702 -13.20 -8.25 9.14
N HIS A 703 -12.53 -8.81 10.15
CA HIS A 703 -11.90 -10.12 10.00
C HIS A 703 -11.83 -10.88 11.33
N SER A 704 -11.71 -12.21 11.22
CA SER A 704 -11.36 -13.06 12.36
C SER A 704 -10.06 -12.56 12.96
N GLY A 705 -9.99 -12.48 14.30
CA GLY A 705 -8.80 -11.97 14.99
C GLY A 705 -7.54 -12.78 14.64
N ASN A 706 -6.40 -12.09 14.69
CA ASN A 706 -5.09 -12.71 14.49
C ASN A 706 -4.83 -13.81 15.53
N ARG A 707 -3.97 -14.76 15.19
CA ARG A 707 -3.50 -15.79 16.12
C ARG A 707 -2.40 -15.22 17.01
N PHE A 708 -2.43 -15.64 18.26
CA PHE A 708 -1.51 -15.20 19.31
C PHE A 708 -1.04 -16.40 20.13
N THR A 709 0.25 -16.42 20.52
CA THR A 709 0.76 -17.41 21.43
C THR A 709 0.51 -16.94 22.85
N LEU A 710 -0.51 -17.51 23.51
CA LEU A 710 -0.80 -17.24 24.90
C LEU A 710 0.05 -18.17 25.76
N LEU A 711 0.88 -17.59 26.61
CA LEU A 711 1.71 -18.33 27.59
C LEU A 711 0.80 -18.84 28.69
N SER A 712 0.59 -20.15 28.74
CA SER A 712 -0.31 -20.76 29.73
C SER A 712 0.35 -21.03 31.07
N GLN A 713 1.68 -21.17 31.09
CA GLN A 713 2.45 -21.48 32.30
C GLN A 713 3.77 -20.70 32.27
N MET A 714 4.23 -20.35 33.47
CA MET A 714 5.58 -19.84 33.72
C MET A 714 6.28 -20.83 34.64
N TRP A 715 7.51 -21.16 34.27
CA TRP A 715 8.40 -21.83 35.18
C TRP A 715 9.13 -20.76 36.01
N GLU A 716 9.04 -20.89 37.32
CA GLU A 716 9.72 -19.98 38.28
C GLU A 716 10.89 -20.75 38.87
N GLY A 717 12.12 -20.41 38.49
CA GLY A 717 13.35 -20.89 39.09
C GLY A 717 13.87 -19.92 40.14
N PRO A 718 14.91 -20.30 40.90
CA PRO A 718 15.49 -19.45 41.95
C PRO A 718 15.95 -18.07 41.44
N ASP A 719 16.38 -17.99 40.17
CA ASP A 719 16.97 -16.76 39.60
C ASP A 719 16.34 -16.34 38.25
N CYS A 720 15.29 -16.98 37.79
CA CYS A 720 14.65 -16.63 36.53
C CYS A 720 13.22 -17.16 36.39
N GLU A 721 12.39 -16.42 35.70
CA GLU A 721 11.11 -16.86 35.17
C GLU A 721 11.27 -17.27 33.69
N ALA A 722 10.83 -18.47 33.31
CA ALA A 722 10.83 -18.93 31.95
C ALA A 722 9.41 -19.28 31.49
N PRO A 723 8.96 -18.75 30.35
CA PRO A 723 7.64 -19.08 29.82
C PRO A 723 7.59 -20.51 29.28
N LEU A 724 6.66 -21.32 29.79
CA LEU A 724 6.32 -22.60 29.20
C LEU A 724 5.22 -22.44 28.17
N ARG A 725 5.54 -22.70 26.91
CA ARG A 725 4.58 -22.62 25.79
C ARG A 725 3.95 -23.95 25.55
N ALA A 726 2.64 -24.05 25.73
CA ALA A 726 1.92 -25.27 25.43
C ALA A 726 1.79 -25.49 23.92
N LYS A 727 1.43 -24.47 23.16
CA LYS A 727 1.25 -24.51 21.68
C LYS A 727 1.50 -23.14 21.05
N VAL A 728 2.07 -23.13 19.86
CA VAL A 728 2.27 -21.91 19.09
C VAL A 728 0.93 -21.43 18.49
N ASN A 729 0.66 -20.12 18.55
CA ASN A 729 -0.53 -19.49 18.00
C ASN A 729 -1.86 -20.11 18.48
N ASN A 730 -1.89 -20.51 19.76
CA ASN A 730 -2.96 -21.28 20.41
C ASN A 730 -4.22 -20.46 20.73
N TYR A 731 -4.14 -19.14 20.67
CA TYR A 731 -5.26 -18.25 20.99
C TYR A 731 -5.62 -17.40 19.78
N GLN A 732 -6.92 -17.23 19.53
CA GLN A 732 -7.43 -16.32 18.52
C GLN A 732 -7.95 -15.05 19.19
N LEU A 733 -7.41 -13.89 18.77
CA LEU A 733 -7.90 -12.60 19.23
C LEU A 733 -9.39 -12.40 18.84
N PRO A 734 -10.14 -11.56 19.56
CA PRO A 734 -11.52 -11.22 19.21
C PRO A 734 -11.67 -10.76 17.77
N PHE A 735 -12.87 -10.88 17.22
CA PHE A 735 -13.18 -10.38 15.87
C PHE A 735 -12.85 -8.90 15.76
N TYR A 736 -12.08 -8.54 14.73
CA TYR A 736 -11.67 -7.20 14.40
C TYR A 736 -12.68 -6.56 13.47
N HIS A 737 -13.07 -5.32 13.70
CA HIS A 737 -13.84 -4.54 12.72
C HIS A 737 -13.68 -3.03 12.92
N ARG A 738 -13.78 -2.29 11.81
CA ARG A 738 -13.59 -0.84 11.79
C ARG A 738 -14.35 -0.21 10.64
N LEU A 739 -14.88 0.99 10.85
CA LEU A 739 -15.44 1.86 9.84
C LEU A 739 -14.64 3.15 9.76
N ASP A 740 -14.16 3.47 8.58
CA ASP A 740 -13.48 4.72 8.27
C ASP A 740 -14.32 5.52 7.27
N LEU A 741 -14.44 6.82 7.50
CA LEU A 741 -15.24 7.72 6.67
C LEU A 741 -14.38 8.88 6.18
N SER A 742 -14.64 9.37 4.98
CA SER A 742 -14.06 10.65 4.53
C SER A 742 -15.04 11.45 3.66
N CYS A 743 -14.85 12.76 3.71
CA CYS A 743 -15.59 13.73 2.91
C CYS A 743 -14.57 14.63 2.20
N VAL A 744 -14.62 14.66 0.88
CA VAL A 744 -13.77 15.53 0.06
C VAL A 744 -14.64 16.65 -0.50
N VAL A 745 -14.25 17.90 -0.21
CA VAL A 745 -14.94 19.11 -0.68
C VAL A 745 -14.04 19.92 -1.58
N LYS A 746 -14.32 19.91 -2.90
CA LYS A 746 -13.53 20.60 -3.92
C LYS A 746 -13.88 22.08 -4.01
N ASN A 747 -12.88 22.91 -4.20
CA ASN A 747 -13.00 24.33 -4.52
C ASN A 747 -12.23 24.68 -5.81
N ARG A 748 -12.12 25.97 -6.17
CA ARG A 748 -11.43 26.39 -7.42
C ARG A 748 -9.94 26.09 -7.45
N ARG A 749 -9.26 26.05 -6.30
CA ARG A 749 -7.80 25.95 -6.19
C ARG A 749 -7.33 24.72 -5.42
N GLY A 750 -8.24 23.78 -5.15
CA GLY A 750 -7.89 22.57 -4.39
C GLY A 750 -9.09 21.93 -3.73
N PHE A 751 -8.86 21.24 -2.61
CA PHE A 751 -9.93 20.54 -1.90
C PHE A 751 -9.60 20.35 -0.42
N TRP A 752 -10.64 20.34 0.39
CA TRP A 752 -10.61 19.93 1.79
C TRP A 752 -10.90 18.43 1.88
N THR A 753 -10.18 17.73 2.72
CA THR A 753 -10.48 16.34 3.10
C THR A 753 -10.72 16.29 4.60
N PHE A 754 -11.91 15.84 4.99
CA PHE A 754 -12.27 15.55 6.36
C PHE A 754 -12.34 14.03 6.49
N SER A 755 -11.66 13.46 7.47
CA SER A 755 -11.64 12.00 7.66
C SER A 755 -11.91 11.65 9.12
N LEU A 756 -12.51 10.48 9.30
CA LEU A 756 -12.86 9.93 10.59
C LEU A 756 -12.46 8.46 10.59
N TYR A 757 -11.32 8.16 11.20
CA TYR A 757 -10.86 6.80 11.41
C TYR A 757 -11.60 6.18 12.60
N ASN A 758 -12.00 4.91 12.47
CA ASN A 758 -12.75 4.17 13.49
C ASN A 758 -14.01 4.93 13.97
N ALA A 759 -14.90 5.27 13.04
CA ALA A 759 -16.02 6.20 13.22
C ALA A 759 -16.97 5.83 14.38
N TYR A 760 -17.08 4.56 14.76
CA TYR A 760 -17.89 4.10 15.90
C TYR A 760 -17.05 3.76 17.14
N CYS A 761 -15.75 4.11 17.15
CA CYS A 761 -14.83 3.96 18.29
C CYS A 761 -14.77 2.53 18.86
N HIS A 762 -14.72 1.52 18.00
CA HIS A 762 -14.52 0.14 18.44
C HIS A 762 -13.04 -0.10 18.73
N LEU A 763 -12.69 -0.27 20.00
CA LEU A 763 -11.31 -0.52 20.42
C LEU A 763 -10.96 -1.99 20.18
N ASN A 764 -10.33 -2.27 19.04
CA ASN A 764 -9.88 -3.59 18.66
C ASN A 764 -8.75 -4.10 19.54
N THR A 765 -8.76 -5.40 19.83
CA THR A 765 -7.68 -6.05 20.59
C THR A 765 -6.54 -6.42 19.64
N ILE A 766 -5.36 -5.86 19.87
CA ILE A 766 -4.17 -6.11 19.02
C ILE A 766 -3.18 -7.10 19.64
N ALA A 767 -3.18 -7.23 20.95
CA ALA A 767 -2.31 -8.13 21.70
C ALA A 767 -2.91 -8.46 23.07
N ILE A 768 -2.31 -9.45 23.72
CA ILE A 768 -2.58 -9.79 25.11
C ILE A 768 -1.26 -9.72 25.87
N ARG A 769 -1.24 -9.02 27.00
CA ARG A 769 -0.09 -8.97 27.88
C ARG A 769 -0.42 -9.59 29.22
N ARG A 770 0.57 -10.20 29.85
CA ARG A 770 0.50 -10.58 31.27
C ARG A 770 0.60 -9.31 32.12
N ALA A 771 -0.27 -9.15 33.05
CA ALA A 771 -0.27 -8.08 34.04
C ALA A 771 -0.52 -8.69 35.43
N TYR A 772 -0.20 -7.98 36.45
CA TYR A 772 -0.44 -8.41 37.83
C TYR A 772 -1.55 -7.54 38.42
N LYS A 773 -2.51 -8.18 39.07
CA LYS A 773 -3.58 -7.52 39.81
C LYS A 773 -3.38 -7.78 41.31
N GLU A 774 -3.27 -6.73 42.07
CA GLU A 774 -3.30 -6.86 43.52
C GLU A 774 -4.69 -7.27 43.98
N VAL A 775 -4.76 -8.42 44.62
CA VAL A 775 -5.97 -8.89 45.32
C VAL A 775 -5.70 -8.78 46.80
N ARG A 776 -6.43 -7.88 47.50
CA ARG A 776 -6.35 -7.73 48.95
C ARG A 776 -7.29 -8.73 49.57
N GLN A 777 -6.72 -9.68 50.33
CA GLN A 777 -7.48 -10.60 51.14
C GLN A 777 -7.41 -10.17 52.58
N MET A 778 -8.53 -10.16 53.30
CA MET A 778 -8.59 -9.90 54.74
C MET A 778 -8.24 -11.22 55.47
N THR A 779 -7.18 -11.19 56.24
CA THR A 779 -6.76 -12.28 57.12
C THR A 779 -6.97 -11.87 58.58
N GLU A 780 -6.82 -12.80 59.52
CA GLU A 780 -6.88 -12.53 60.96
C GLU A 780 -5.85 -11.47 61.40
N TYR A 781 -4.80 -11.26 60.59
CA TYR A 781 -3.71 -10.30 60.84
C TYR A 781 -3.80 -9.00 60.04
N GLY A 782 -4.93 -8.77 59.34
CA GLY A 782 -5.12 -7.59 58.50
C GLY A 782 -5.18 -7.91 56.99
N TYR A 783 -5.09 -6.89 56.15
CA TYR A 783 -5.11 -7.07 54.69
C TYR A 783 -3.74 -7.57 54.19
N VAL A 784 -3.73 -8.72 53.57
CA VAL A 784 -2.58 -9.22 52.80
C VAL A 784 -2.82 -9.00 51.33
N GLY A 785 -1.95 -8.23 50.69
CA GLY A 785 -1.97 -8.05 49.24
C GLY A 785 -1.28 -9.23 48.55
N THR A 786 -1.99 -9.96 47.71
CA THR A 786 -1.41 -10.99 46.85
C THR A 786 -1.47 -10.50 45.40
N SER A 787 -0.34 -10.54 44.72
CA SER A 787 -0.27 -10.18 43.26
C SER A 787 -0.62 -11.42 42.42
N VAL A 788 -1.76 -11.37 41.75
CA VAL A 788 -2.25 -12.47 40.93
C VAL A 788 -2.04 -12.14 39.45
N PRO A 789 -1.40 -13.03 38.64
CA PRO A 789 -1.22 -12.81 37.24
C PRO A 789 -2.57 -12.82 36.50
N VAL A 790 -2.80 -11.81 35.67
CA VAL A 790 -4.00 -11.68 34.84
C VAL A 790 -3.62 -11.38 33.41
N PHE A 791 -4.48 -11.77 32.45
CA PHE A 791 -4.29 -11.42 31.06
C PHE A 791 -5.07 -10.16 30.71
N GLN A 792 -4.35 -9.13 30.28
CA GLN A 792 -4.92 -7.84 29.87
C GLN A 792 -4.91 -7.69 28.36
N LYS A 793 -6.06 -7.35 27.78
CA LYS A 793 -6.19 -7.02 26.35
C LYS A 793 -5.57 -5.65 26.08
N VAL A 794 -4.62 -5.60 25.16
CA VAL A 794 -4.06 -4.34 24.64
C VAL A 794 -4.93 -3.88 23.48
N LYS A 795 -5.43 -2.65 23.56
CA LYS A 795 -6.29 -2.00 22.57
C LYS A 795 -5.64 -0.68 22.18
N LEU A 796 -5.71 -0.27 20.93
CA LEU A 796 -4.86 0.82 20.46
C LEU A 796 -5.66 2.04 19.97
N LEU A 797 -6.29 1.97 18.80
CA LEU A 797 -6.74 3.16 18.08
C LEU A 797 -8.23 3.49 18.34
N PRO A 798 -8.52 4.60 19.07
CA PRO A 798 -9.88 5.10 19.23
C PRO A 798 -10.37 5.79 17.95
N ILE A 799 -11.49 6.51 18.02
CA ILE A 799 -11.92 7.43 16.98
C ILE A 799 -10.89 8.55 16.79
N ILE A 800 -10.43 8.75 15.53
CA ILE A 800 -9.43 9.78 15.20
C ILE A 800 -9.97 10.65 14.06
N PRO A 801 -10.45 11.87 14.35
CA PRO A 801 -10.79 12.84 13.34
C PRO A 801 -9.54 13.48 12.75
N SER A 802 -9.59 13.80 11.46
CA SER A 802 -8.52 14.52 10.79
C SER A 802 -9.05 15.45 9.70
N ILE A 803 -8.24 16.46 9.39
CA ILE A 803 -8.52 17.44 8.36
C ILE A 803 -7.25 17.71 7.58
N SER A 804 -7.37 17.87 6.27
CA SER A 804 -6.30 18.36 5.42
C SER A 804 -6.84 19.27 4.32
N TYR A 805 -6.00 20.17 3.83
CA TYR A 805 -6.25 20.98 2.65
C TYR A 805 -5.17 20.74 1.61
N THR A 806 -5.57 20.46 0.38
CA THR A 806 -4.66 20.35 -0.76
C THR A 806 -4.91 21.53 -1.70
N TRP A 807 -3.90 22.37 -1.84
CA TRP A 807 -3.88 23.46 -2.81
C TRP A 807 -3.25 22.94 -4.10
N GLN A 808 -3.86 23.27 -5.24
CA GLN A 808 -3.40 22.92 -6.59
C GLN A 808 -3.18 24.19 -7.41
N PHE A 809 -2.08 24.27 -8.11
CA PHE A 809 -1.66 25.45 -8.91
C PHE A 809 -0.89 25.05 -10.16
#